data_78bd4f9b796fabc781b601f86ed4970b
#
_entry.id   78bd4f9b796fabc781b601f86ed4970b
#
_cell.length_a   1.000
_cell.length_b   1.000
_cell.length_c   1.000
_cell.angle_alpha   90.00
_cell.angle_beta   90.00
_cell.angle_gamma   90.00
#
_symmetry.space_group_name_H-M   'P 1'
#
loop_
_entity.id
_entity.type
_entity.pdbx_description
1 polymer ?
#
loop_
_entity_poly.entity_id
_entity_poly.type
_entity_poly.pdbx_seq_one_letter_code
_entity_poly.pdbx_strand_id
1 'polypeptide(L)'
;MKKLLLMIIFSIMSTLVTNAAPRSHDPISTQDIAWVGSAGRMTLQFNSGWKFIKGDIKDASHADFVDAQWSTVCLPHTWNNLDGQDGGNDYYRGPAWYRKSFTVPKEFDGKMVFVRFGAAGFVADVYVNGRFVGEHKGGFAAFVFNITGFLRPGETNVIAVRVDNTAPDKSREFQIAPISADFTMEGGLYRRASLMLTNPVHISLTDYASPGIFITQKKVTDKFADLRLTTILSNDSRSAADVVVKSAVYDSEGGVVKEVEARSKVGPYVGNKVDQEMTIKNPHLWNGRIDPYLYKVVVSVYHDNKLVDREEQPLGLRYYRVDPDSGFYLNGQPYKLHGVALHEDRKDEGRAITDADRRQEMRDIIAIGATMIRMSHYQYGQEMYRLCDKYGIVVWTEIPLVNQTVDSKSFSENAEQQLTELIRQNYNHPSVLFWGIFNEIHNVRGPDPLPLVRKLNELAKKEDPTRPTTSASDDEDSTNFVTDVLGMNKYFGWYYGSARDLGTYLDKWHSEHPNRAIGLSEYGAGGSVYQHEELPANQPRTDGPWHPEEYQTEFHEISWKAIESRPFIWFSTLWNMYDFASDSRREGFRPGINDKGIITQGHETKKDAYYWYKVNWNPEPMVHINSKMFTVRDTPLITVEVYSNASNIELFLDGTSLGKKSSEDHRFFWRDVKLNAGSNSVRAVALIDGKEYFDQCWWRFGK
;
A
#
# COMPACT_ATOMS: atom_id res chain seq x y z
N MET A 1 -47.66 -52.05 -15.26
CA MET A 1 -47.96 -51.10 -14.18
C MET A 1 -46.80 -50.13 -14.01
N LYS A 2 -47.10 -48.85 -13.99
CA LYS A 2 -46.29 -47.65 -13.68
C LYS A 2 -45.15 -47.32 -14.65
N LYS A 3 -45.49 -46.45 -15.62
CA LYS A 3 -44.59 -45.58 -16.38
C LYS A 3 -43.98 -44.51 -15.44
N LEU A 4 -42.67 -44.29 -15.56
CA LEU A 4 -42.03 -43.12 -14.98
C LEU A 4 -41.66 -42.17 -16.10
N LEU A 5 -42.21 -40.98 -16.06
CA LEU A 5 -42.06 -39.89 -17.02
C LEU A 5 -40.80 -39.11 -16.68
N LEU A 6 -39.84 -39.03 -17.59
CA LEU A 6 -38.65 -38.22 -17.48
C LEU A 6 -38.95 -36.83 -18.04
N MET A 7 -39.07 -35.83 -17.18
CA MET A 7 -39.19 -34.43 -17.57
C MET A 7 -37.80 -33.82 -17.73
N ILE A 8 -37.44 -33.49 -18.96
CA ILE A 8 -36.26 -32.68 -19.28
C ILE A 8 -36.64 -31.22 -19.12
N ILE A 9 -36.08 -30.54 -18.12
CA ILE A 9 -36.19 -29.09 -17.96
C ILE A 9 -35.04 -28.43 -18.70
N PHE A 10 -35.30 -27.81 -19.83
CA PHE A 10 -34.43 -26.85 -20.48
C PHE A 10 -34.43 -25.55 -19.63
N SER A 11 -33.36 -25.28 -18.96
CA SER A 11 -33.13 -23.97 -18.30
C SER A 11 -32.49 -23.04 -19.32
N ILE A 12 -33.23 -22.08 -19.79
CA ILE A 12 -32.75 -20.96 -20.58
C ILE A 12 -32.03 -20.03 -19.59
N MET A 13 -30.70 -20.00 -19.61
CA MET A 13 -29.94 -18.98 -18.93
C MET A 13 -29.95 -17.70 -19.77
N SER A 14 -30.89 -16.80 -19.48
CA SER A 14 -30.81 -15.41 -19.89
C SER A 14 -29.75 -14.74 -19.06
N THR A 15 -28.67 -14.28 -19.70
CA THR A 15 -27.68 -13.39 -19.13
C THR A 15 -28.34 -12.05 -18.81
N LEU A 16 -28.81 -11.92 -17.59
CA LEU A 16 -29.09 -10.61 -16.99
C LEU A 16 -27.74 -9.98 -16.67
N VAL A 17 -27.39 -8.95 -17.43
CA VAL A 17 -26.42 -7.94 -16.98
C VAL A 17 -27.06 -7.26 -15.78
N THR A 18 -26.77 -7.75 -14.60
CA THR A 18 -27.11 -7.06 -13.36
C THR A 18 -26.15 -5.88 -13.25
N ASN A 19 -26.65 -4.68 -13.52
CA ASN A 19 -26.08 -3.48 -12.94
C ASN A 19 -25.99 -3.75 -11.43
N ALA A 20 -24.79 -3.98 -10.93
CA ALA A 20 -24.55 -4.08 -9.51
C ALA A 20 -24.97 -2.72 -8.92
N ALA A 21 -26.08 -2.71 -8.22
CA ALA A 21 -26.43 -1.58 -7.37
C ALA A 21 -25.22 -1.35 -6.42
N PRO A 22 -24.89 -0.10 -6.07
CA PRO A 22 -23.85 0.19 -5.10
C PRO A 22 -24.15 -0.67 -3.87
N ARG A 23 -23.16 -1.44 -3.42
CA ARG A 23 -23.29 -2.25 -2.19
C ARG A 23 -23.74 -1.28 -1.11
N SER A 24 -25.00 -1.39 -0.69
CA SER A 24 -25.44 -0.73 0.51
C SER A 24 -24.52 -1.25 1.60
N HIS A 25 -23.69 -0.37 2.16
CA HIS A 25 -23.02 -0.68 3.41
C HIS A 25 -24.15 -1.11 4.35
N ASP A 26 -24.17 -2.38 4.73
CA ASP A 26 -25.08 -2.84 5.77
C ASP A 26 -24.93 -1.84 6.92
N PRO A 27 -26.03 -1.31 7.48
CA PRO A 27 -25.94 -0.43 8.64
C PRO A 27 -25.22 -1.23 9.71
N ILE A 28 -23.93 -0.90 9.90
CA ILE A 28 -23.10 -1.51 10.95
C ILE A 28 -23.92 -1.38 12.22
N SER A 29 -24.20 -2.53 12.82
CA SER A 29 -25.05 -2.61 14.01
C SER A 29 -24.57 -1.59 15.04
N THR A 30 -25.49 -1.01 15.77
CA THR A 30 -25.26 -0.08 16.88
C THR A 30 -24.42 -0.68 18.02
N GLN A 31 -23.67 -1.76 17.80
CA GLN A 31 -22.85 -2.52 18.75
C GLN A 31 -21.35 -2.17 18.74
N ASP A 32 -20.95 -1.01 18.22
CA ASP A 32 -19.55 -0.55 18.25
C ASP A 32 -19.05 -0.10 19.64
N ILE A 33 -19.63 -0.56 20.74
CA ILE A 33 -19.34 0.02 22.04
C ILE A 33 -18.79 -1.03 23.01
N ALA A 34 -17.76 -1.75 22.60
CA ALA A 34 -16.96 -2.48 23.57
C ALA A 34 -15.53 -1.94 23.58
N TRP A 35 -15.09 -1.45 24.72
CA TRP A 35 -13.68 -1.19 24.97
C TRP A 35 -12.94 -2.53 24.96
N VAL A 36 -11.99 -2.68 24.05
CA VAL A 36 -11.19 -3.90 23.90
C VAL A 36 -9.77 -3.61 24.39
N GLY A 37 -9.23 -4.48 25.22
CA GLY A 37 -7.85 -4.34 25.70
C GLY A 37 -7.62 -5.06 27.03
N SER A 38 -6.39 -5.02 27.48
CA SER A 38 -5.97 -5.65 28.74
C SER A 38 -5.18 -4.67 29.60
N ALA A 39 -5.29 -4.85 30.91
CA ALA A 39 -4.36 -4.40 31.95
C ALA A 39 -3.73 -3.01 31.73
N GLY A 40 -4.57 -1.97 31.61
CA GLY A 40 -4.11 -0.58 31.59
C GLY A 40 -4.37 0.18 30.28
N ARG A 41 -4.40 -0.50 29.14
CA ARG A 41 -4.69 0.10 27.83
C ARG A 41 -5.95 -0.52 27.23
N MET A 42 -6.88 0.33 26.79
CA MET A 42 -8.09 -0.10 26.10
C MET A 42 -8.29 0.74 24.84
N THR A 43 -8.88 0.16 23.82
CA THR A 43 -9.20 0.83 22.55
C THR A 43 -10.68 0.65 22.24
N LEU A 44 -11.32 1.72 21.80
CA LEU A 44 -12.69 1.73 21.28
C LEU A 44 -12.63 2.12 19.82
N GLN A 45 -13.25 1.32 18.95
CA GLN A 45 -13.45 1.70 17.54
C GLN A 45 -14.37 2.94 17.49
N PHE A 46 -14.00 3.92 16.67
CA PHE A 46 -14.67 5.22 16.67
C PHE A 46 -15.15 5.62 15.27
N ASN A 47 -15.61 4.62 14.51
CA ASN A 47 -15.82 4.73 13.06
C ASN A 47 -17.26 5.03 12.68
N SER A 48 -18.26 4.57 13.40
CA SER A 48 -19.69 4.70 13.05
C SER A 48 -20.29 6.05 13.48
N GLY A 49 -21.38 6.44 12.81
CA GLY A 49 -22.25 7.53 13.26
C GLY A 49 -21.64 8.94 13.23
N TRP A 50 -20.70 9.20 12.34
CA TRP A 50 -20.20 10.54 12.10
C TRP A 50 -21.20 11.36 11.28
N LYS A 51 -21.46 12.59 11.68
CA LYS A 51 -22.15 13.59 10.87
C LYS A 51 -21.14 14.27 9.95
N PHE A 52 -21.50 14.47 8.68
CA PHE A 52 -20.61 15.00 7.65
C PHE A 52 -21.29 16.04 6.77
N ILE A 53 -20.53 17.08 6.40
CA ILE A 53 -20.93 18.08 5.39
C ILE A 53 -19.71 18.67 4.68
N LYS A 54 -19.80 18.87 3.35
CA LYS A 54 -18.81 19.63 2.56
C LYS A 54 -18.99 21.15 2.82
N GLY A 55 -17.91 21.91 2.85
CA GLY A 55 -17.88 23.36 3.01
C GLY A 55 -17.32 23.82 4.36
N ASP A 56 -16.96 25.09 4.44
CA ASP A 56 -16.48 25.72 5.68
C ASP A 56 -17.65 26.27 6.49
N ILE A 57 -18.19 25.47 7.36
CA ILE A 57 -19.41 25.80 8.11
C ILE A 57 -19.02 26.61 9.35
N LYS A 58 -19.49 27.83 9.42
CA LYS A 58 -19.28 28.68 10.58
C LYS A 58 -19.85 28.06 11.85
N ASP A 59 -19.11 28.18 12.94
CA ASP A 59 -19.47 27.69 14.28
C ASP A 59 -19.66 26.16 14.40
N ALA A 60 -19.30 25.38 13.37
CA ALA A 60 -19.40 23.91 13.34
C ALA A 60 -18.55 23.22 14.43
N SER A 61 -17.55 23.90 14.99
CA SER A 61 -16.76 23.42 16.12
C SER A 61 -17.52 23.44 17.44
N HIS A 62 -18.57 24.27 17.61
CA HIS A 62 -19.28 24.46 18.87
C HIS A 62 -20.06 23.21 19.29
N ALA A 63 -20.10 22.92 20.58
CA ALA A 63 -20.75 21.72 21.11
C ALA A 63 -22.27 21.71 20.89
N ASP A 64 -22.90 22.86 20.93
CA ASP A 64 -24.35 23.10 20.77
C ASP A 64 -24.79 23.31 19.31
N PHE A 65 -23.85 23.22 18.34
CA PHE A 65 -24.18 23.33 16.92
C PHE A 65 -25.15 22.23 16.48
N VAL A 66 -26.20 22.60 15.75
CA VAL A 66 -27.22 21.67 15.26
C VAL A 66 -26.79 21.04 13.94
N ASP A 67 -26.42 19.77 13.99
CA ASP A 67 -25.95 18.98 12.83
C ASP A 67 -26.96 17.93 12.35
N ALA A 68 -28.24 18.05 12.73
CA ALA A 68 -29.28 17.07 12.40
C ALA A 68 -29.50 16.89 10.88
N GLN A 69 -29.22 17.91 10.08
CA GLN A 69 -29.37 17.89 8.61
C GLN A 69 -28.11 17.34 7.90
N TRP A 70 -27.03 17.08 8.61
CA TRP A 70 -25.81 16.55 8.01
C TRP A 70 -25.97 15.08 7.66
N SER A 71 -25.29 14.62 6.63
CA SER A 71 -25.23 13.22 6.26
C SER A 71 -24.61 12.38 7.39
N THR A 72 -25.05 11.16 7.54
CA THR A 72 -24.40 10.22 8.47
C THR A 72 -23.48 9.30 7.70
N VAL A 73 -22.21 9.23 8.10
CA VAL A 73 -21.16 8.43 7.44
C VAL A 73 -20.45 7.52 8.45
N CYS A 74 -19.80 6.48 7.91
CA CYS A 74 -18.88 5.62 8.65
C CYS A 74 -17.46 5.81 8.11
N LEU A 75 -16.45 5.75 8.98
CA LEU A 75 -15.05 5.75 8.58
C LEU A 75 -14.59 4.31 8.25
N PRO A 76 -13.76 4.14 7.23
CA PRO A 76 -13.15 5.14 6.33
C PRO A 76 -14.17 5.88 5.47
N HIS A 77 -13.95 7.18 5.22
CA HIS A 77 -14.81 7.99 4.37
C HIS A 77 -14.00 9.05 3.61
N THR A 78 -14.14 9.08 2.29
CA THR A 78 -13.70 10.17 1.44
C THR A 78 -14.92 10.81 0.76
N TRP A 79 -14.86 12.10 0.51
CA TRP A 79 -15.90 12.79 -0.25
C TRP A 79 -15.62 12.87 -1.75
N ASN A 80 -14.46 12.34 -2.18
CA ASN A 80 -14.03 12.32 -3.57
C ASN A 80 -14.10 10.91 -4.21
N ASN A 81 -14.84 10.00 -3.61
CA ASN A 81 -14.96 8.63 -4.10
C ASN A 81 -15.62 8.51 -5.49
N LEU A 82 -16.33 9.52 -5.96
CA LEU A 82 -16.95 9.55 -7.29
C LEU A 82 -16.35 10.64 -8.16
N ASP A 83 -16.37 11.90 -7.70
CA ASP A 83 -15.88 13.05 -8.43
C ASP A 83 -14.35 13.09 -8.61
N GLY A 84 -13.60 12.27 -7.91
CA GLY A 84 -12.15 12.17 -8.02
C GLY A 84 -11.66 11.12 -9.02
N GLN A 85 -12.54 10.50 -9.78
CA GLN A 85 -12.22 9.43 -10.72
C GLN A 85 -13.09 9.46 -12.01
N ASP A 86 -13.81 10.55 -12.27
CA ASP A 86 -14.67 10.71 -13.46
C ASP A 86 -14.04 11.55 -14.56
N GLY A 87 -12.87 12.16 -14.26
CA GLY A 87 -12.09 12.99 -15.18
C GLY A 87 -12.55 14.44 -15.16
N GLY A 88 -11.68 15.35 -15.59
CA GLY A 88 -11.97 16.77 -15.60
C GLY A 88 -11.03 17.59 -14.73
N ASN A 89 -10.48 17.00 -13.70
CA ASN A 89 -9.64 17.65 -12.69
C ASN A 89 -10.41 18.76 -11.95
N ASP A 90 -11.69 18.52 -11.72
CA ASP A 90 -12.63 19.49 -11.13
C ASP A 90 -13.31 18.97 -9.85
N TYR A 91 -12.81 17.82 -9.30
CA TYR A 91 -13.29 17.28 -8.05
C TYR A 91 -13.19 18.29 -6.89
N TYR A 92 -14.10 18.17 -5.92
CA TYR A 92 -14.15 19.12 -4.80
C TYR A 92 -12.85 19.11 -3.98
N ARG A 93 -12.19 20.26 -3.92
CA ARG A 93 -11.03 20.52 -3.07
C ARG A 93 -11.33 21.72 -2.17
N GLY A 94 -11.43 21.44 -0.87
CA GLY A 94 -11.83 22.45 0.11
C GLY A 94 -12.09 21.84 1.47
N PRO A 95 -12.53 22.66 2.45
CA PRO A 95 -12.85 22.20 3.78
C PRO A 95 -14.14 21.37 3.82
N ALA A 96 -14.19 20.45 4.77
CA ALA A 96 -15.39 19.71 5.16
C ALA A 96 -15.37 19.44 6.66
N TRP A 97 -16.53 19.18 7.24
CA TRP A 97 -16.66 18.94 8.65
C TRP A 97 -17.21 17.56 8.97
N TYR A 98 -16.61 16.96 9.99
CA TYR A 98 -17.07 15.74 10.64
C TYR A 98 -17.41 16.03 12.09
N ARG A 99 -18.55 15.52 12.59
CA ARG A 99 -18.95 15.67 13.98
C ARG A 99 -19.47 14.35 14.53
N LYS A 100 -19.22 14.10 15.83
CA LYS A 100 -19.75 12.91 16.50
C LYS A 100 -19.98 13.20 17.97
N SER A 101 -21.17 12.82 18.46
CA SER A 101 -21.47 12.78 19.87
C SER A 101 -21.05 11.43 20.47
N PHE A 102 -20.47 11.44 21.65
CA PHE A 102 -20.00 10.21 22.33
C PHE A 102 -19.97 10.42 23.84
N THR A 103 -19.91 9.31 24.59
CA THR A 103 -19.81 9.33 26.05
C THR A 103 -18.59 8.53 26.48
N VAL A 104 -17.80 9.08 27.38
CA VAL A 104 -16.76 8.36 28.10
C VAL A 104 -17.35 7.94 29.47
N PRO A 105 -17.40 6.65 29.78
CA PRO A 105 -17.96 6.18 31.05
C PRO A 105 -17.30 6.83 32.28
N LYS A 106 -18.09 7.13 33.32
CA LYS A 106 -17.60 7.81 34.51
C LYS A 106 -16.57 6.98 35.30
N GLU A 107 -16.64 5.66 35.18
CA GLU A 107 -15.63 4.76 35.75
C GLU A 107 -14.22 4.94 35.22
N PHE A 108 -14.06 5.63 34.08
CA PHE A 108 -12.76 5.97 33.49
C PHE A 108 -12.23 7.32 33.96
N ASP A 109 -12.87 7.96 34.93
CA ASP A 109 -12.32 9.16 35.53
C ASP A 109 -10.93 8.89 36.13
N GLY A 110 -9.99 9.80 35.91
CA GLY A 110 -8.58 9.62 36.28
C GLY A 110 -7.73 8.82 35.28
N LYS A 111 -8.33 8.28 34.19
CA LYS A 111 -7.61 7.73 33.06
C LYS A 111 -7.28 8.82 32.03
N MET A 112 -6.32 8.51 31.17
CA MET A 112 -5.99 9.35 30.00
C MET A 112 -6.77 8.87 28.79
N VAL A 113 -7.38 9.79 28.04
CA VAL A 113 -8.14 9.48 26.82
C VAL A 113 -7.49 10.18 25.64
N PHE A 114 -7.21 9.39 24.60
CA PHE A 114 -6.63 9.87 23.35
C PHE A 114 -7.58 9.57 22.21
N VAL A 115 -7.62 10.46 21.22
CA VAL A 115 -8.22 10.17 19.91
C VAL A 115 -7.12 9.95 18.89
N ARG A 116 -7.21 8.84 18.15
CA ARG A 116 -6.31 8.51 17.05
C ARG A 116 -7.08 8.50 15.76
N PHE A 117 -6.57 9.20 14.74
CA PHE A 117 -7.01 9.11 13.36
C PHE A 117 -5.94 8.40 12.53
N GLY A 118 -6.34 7.46 11.67
CA GLY A 118 -5.40 6.72 10.82
C GLY A 118 -4.83 7.57 9.67
N ALA A 119 -5.57 8.56 9.20
CA ALA A 119 -5.14 9.65 8.32
C ALA A 119 -6.30 10.64 8.12
N ALA A 120 -5.98 11.83 7.62
CA ALA A 120 -6.94 12.83 7.14
C ALA A 120 -6.32 13.62 5.98
N GLY A 121 -7.04 13.87 4.92
CA GLY A 121 -6.47 14.55 3.75
C GLY A 121 -6.90 16.01 3.65
N PHE A 122 -6.03 17.02 3.87
CA PHE A 122 -4.60 17.00 4.18
C PHE A 122 -4.30 17.71 5.49
N VAL A 123 -5.18 18.65 5.89
CA VAL A 123 -5.12 19.38 7.16
C VAL A 123 -6.32 18.96 8.00
N ALA A 124 -6.09 18.65 9.26
CA ALA A 124 -7.14 18.28 10.20
C ALA A 124 -7.07 19.15 11.47
N ASP A 125 -8.11 19.95 11.71
CA ASP A 125 -8.32 20.69 12.95
C ASP A 125 -9.30 19.92 13.84
N VAL A 126 -8.88 19.57 15.04
CA VAL A 126 -9.68 18.77 15.98
C VAL A 126 -10.18 19.62 17.14
N TYR A 127 -11.48 19.51 17.43
CA TYR A 127 -12.16 20.20 18.52
C TYR A 127 -12.91 19.19 19.39
N VAL A 128 -12.89 19.39 20.69
CA VAL A 128 -13.71 18.63 21.64
C VAL A 128 -14.49 19.61 22.52
N ASN A 129 -15.81 19.44 22.57
CA ASN A 129 -16.72 20.31 23.32
C ASN A 129 -16.55 21.82 23.00
N GLY A 130 -16.30 22.13 21.72
CA GLY A 130 -16.10 23.50 21.21
C GLY A 130 -14.69 24.08 21.43
N ARG A 131 -13.79 23.32 22.08
CA ARG A 131 -12.42 23.76 22.36
C ARG A 131 -11.45 23.14 21.36
N PHE A 132 -10.57 23.95 20.79
CA PHE A 132 -9.51 23.50 19.89
C PHE A 132 -8.53 22.60 20.66
N VAL A 133 -8.31 21.40 20.12
CA VAL A 133 -7.39 20.40 20.67
C VAL A 133 -6.02 20.46 19.99
N GLY A 134 -6.02 20.55 18.66
CA GLY A 134 -4.80 20.58 17.86
C GLY A 134 -5.06 20.44 16.38
N GLU A 135 -4.00 20.66 15.60
CA GLU A 135 -3.96 20.58 14.13
C GLU A 135 -2.94 19.52 13.72
N HIS A 136 -3.25 18.76 12.66
CA HIS A 136 -2.29 17.90 11.97
C HIS A 136 -2.22 18.29 10.50
N LYS A 137 -0.98 18.38 9.96
CA LYS A 137 -0.66 18.66 8.57
C LYS A 137 0.10 17.51 7.94
N GLY A 138 -0.47 16.91 6.92
CA GLY A 138 0.05 15.73 6.24
C GLY A 138 -1.08 14.74 5.97
N GLY A 139 -1.21 14.31 4.71
CA GLY A 139 -2.40 13.56 4.26
C GLY A 139 -2.40 12.09 4.64
N PHE A 140 -1.27 11.49 5.09
CA PHE A 140 -1.09 10.05 4.97
C PHE A 140 -0.67 9.32 6.27
N ALA A 141 -0.14 10.04 7.24
CA ALA A 141 0.25 9.48 8.52
C ALA A 141 -0.90 9.46 9.52
N ALA A 142 -0.83 8.55 10.49
CA ALA A 142 -1.71 8.62 11.64
C ALA A 142 -1.30 9.75 12.59
N PHE A 143 -2.27 10.30 13.32
CA PHE A 143 -2.03 11.29 14.36
C PHE A 143 -2.90 11.05 15.58
N VAL A 144 -2.42 11.51 16.74
CA VAL A 144 -3.03 11.28 18.04
C VAL A 144 -3.05 12.57 18.84
N PHE A 145 -4.18 12.84 19.48
CA PHE A 145 -4.32 13.93 20.45
C PHE A 145 -4.79 13.42 21.81
N ASN A 146 -4.18 13.93 22.87
CA ASN A 146 -4.69 13.77 24.24
C ASN A 146 -5.91 14.67 24.43
N ILE A 147 -7.08 14.08 24.63
CA ILE A 147 -8.33 14.81 24.78
C ILE A 147 -8.85 14.81 26.21
N THR A 148 -8.11 14.23 27.16
CA THR A 148 -8.53 14.06 28.57
C THR A 148 -9.07 15.35 29.19
N GLY A 149 -8.32 16.45 29.09
CA GLY A 149 -8.68 17.74 29.69
C GLY A 149 -9.85 18.46 29.01
N PHE A 150 -10.39 17.91 27.93
CA PHE A 150 -11.51 18.47 27.17
C PHE A 150 -12.81 17.71 27.43
N LEU A 151 -12.75 16.53 28.07
CA LEU A 151 -13.88 15.66 28.26
C LEU A 151 -14.67 15.99 29.54
N ARG A 152 -15.94 15.56 29.55
CA ARG A 152 -16.86 15.51 30.66
C ARG A 152 -17.24 14.05 30.91
N PRO A 153 -16.55 13.34 31.82
CA PRO A 153 -16.84 11.93 32.08
C PRO A 153 -18.28 11.70 32.56
N GLY A 154 -18.94 10.70 31.97
CA GLY A 154 -20.34 10.38 32.25
C GLY A 154 -21.37 11.27 31.56
N GLU A 155 -20.93 12.28 30.81
CA GLU A 155 -21.79 13.17 30.03
C GLU A 155 -21.58 12.97 28.53
N THR A 156 -22.49 13.53 27.72
CA THR A 156 -22.32 13.59 26.27
C THR A 156 -21.24 14.61 25.93
N ASN A 157 -20.24 14.16 25.16
CA ASN A 157 -19.20 14.97 24.58
C ASN A 157 -19.41 15.05 23.06
N VAL A 158 -18.91 16.11 22.44
CA VAL A 158 -18.91 16.29 20.98
C VAL A 158 -17.48 16.46 20.51
N ILE A 159 -17.07 15.65 19.56
CA ILE A 159 -15.87 15.88 18.77
C ILE A 159 -16.26 16.43 17.41
N ALA A 160 -15.56 17.48 16.96
CA ALA A 160 -15.67 18.04 15.63
C ALA A 160 -14.30 18.06 14.97
N VAL A 161 -14.24 17.70 13.69
CA VAL A 161 -13.01 17.68 12.90
C VAL A 161 -13.25 18.42 11.60
N ARG A 162 -12.51 19.51 11.38
CA ARG A 162 -12.43 20.17 10.10
C ARG A 162 -11.30 19.54 9.30
N VAL A 163 -11.62 19.01 8.13
CA VAL A 163 -10.64 18.43 7.21
C VAL A 163 -10.60 19.27 5.95
N ASP A 164 -9.40 19.57 5.44
CA ASP A 164 -9.23 20.47 4.29
C ASP A 164 -8.21 19.89 3.30
N ASN A 165 -8.66 19.56 2.07
CA ASN A 165 -7.83 19.15 0.93
C ASN A 165 -7.66 20.24 -0.11
N THR A 166 -7.82 21.51 0.25
CA THR A 166 -7.65 22.64 -0.67
C THR A 166 -6.35 22.53 -1.45
N ALA A 167 -6.42 22.80 -2.75
CA ALA A 167 -5.25 22.78 -3.62
C ALA A 167 -4.14 23.72 -3.10
N PRO A 168 -2.86 23.31 -3.17
CA PRO A 168 -1.75 24.16 -2.80
C PRO A 168 -1.79 25.46 -3.60
N ASP A 169 -1.71 26.57 -2.90
CA ASP A 169 -1.61 27.90 -3.50
C ASP A 169 -0.27 28.50 -3.09
N LYS A 170 0.51 28.95 -4.07
CA LYS A 170 1.84 29.56 -3.84
C LYS A 170 1.78 30.82 -2.97
N SER A 171 0.61 31.45 -2.87
CA SER A 171 0.39 32.61 -1.99
C SER A 171 0.15 32.23 -0.52
N ARG A 172 -0.06 30.95 -0.19
CA ARG A 172 -0.30 30.51 1.19
C ARG A 172 1.01 30.36 1.95
N GLU A 173 1.00 30.76 3.19
CA GLU A 173 2.13 30.65 4.11
C GLU A 173 2.53 29.19 4.36
N PHE A 174 1.57 28.25 4.33
CA PHE A 174 1.80 26.83 4.55
C PHE A 174 1.70 26.04 3.25
N GLN A 175 2.76 25.28 2.98
CA GLN A 175 2.86 24.35 1.88
C GLN A 175 3.01 22.93 2.45
N ILE A 176 2.24 22.00 1.95
CA ILE A 176 2.21 20.59 2.39
C ILE A 176 2.55 19.71 1.21
N ALA A 177 3.43 18.71 1.39
CA ALA A 177 3.68 17.71 0.37
C ALA A 177 2.51 16.68 0.30
N PRO A 178 2.07 16.30 -0.92
CA PRO A 178 2.58 16.68 -2.24
C PRO A 178 2.00 18.01 -2.74
N ILE A 179 2.80 18.76 -3.50
CA ILE A 179 2.34 19.99 -4.18
C ILE A 179 1.53 19.66 -5.43
N SER A 180 2.02 18.68 -6.21
CA SER A 180 1.33 18.10 -7.35
C SER A 180 1.56 16.61 -7.38
N ALA A 181 0.67 15.87 -8.02
CA ALA A 181 0.77 14.42 -8.11
C ALA A 181 -0.02 13.90 -9.33
N ASP A 182 0.37 12.73 -9.82
CA ASP A 182 -0.34 11.98 -10.86
C ASP A 182 -1.35 10.99 -10.25
N PHE A 183 -2.04 11.44 -9.22
CA PHE A 183 -3.13 10.72 -8.56
C PHE A 183 -4.09 11.73 -7.92
N THR A 184 -5.34 11.32 -7.72
CA THR A 184 -6.35 12.20 -7.10
C THR A 184 -6.02 12.46 -5.63
N MET A 185 -5.96 13.75 -5.25
CA MET A 185 -5.66 14.18 -3.89
C MET A 185 -6.96 14.32 -3.07
N GLU A 186 -7.48 13.18 -2.66
CA GLU A 186 -8.77 13.09 -1.98
C GLU A 186 -8.77 13.67 -0.57
N GLY A 187 -9.91 14.23 -0.19
CA GLY A 187 -10.17 14.67 1.17
C GLY A 187 -10.98 13.65 1.97
N GLY A 188 -10.97 13.80 3.28
CA GLY A 188 -11.76 12.97 4.18
C GLY A 188 -11.00 12.40 5.36
N LEU A 189 -11.75 11.82 6.29
CA LEU A 189 -11.23 10.88 7.29
C LEU A 189 -11.23 9.48 6.64
N TYR A 190 -10.33 9.28 5.69
CA TYR A 190 -10.32 8.12 4.80
C TYR A 190 -9.64 6.88 5.39
N ARG A 191 -9.27 6.92 6.68
CA ARG A 191 -8.86 5.76 7.49
C ARG A 191 -9.62 5.74 8.81
N ARG A 192 -9.55 4.61 9.51
CA ARG A 192 -10.25 4.40 10.78
C ARG A 192 -9.82 5.38 11.86
N ALA A 193 -10.75 5.71 12.77
CA ALA A 193 -10.49 6.41 14.00
C ALA A 193 -10.72 5.49 15.20
N SER A 194 -10.04 5.78 16.33
CA SER A 194 -10.22 5.08 17.60
C SER A 194 -10.06 6.04 18.78
N LEU A 195 -10.75 5.74 19.87
CA LEU A 195 -10.41 6.26 21.19
C LEU A 195 -9.51 5.27 21.91
N MET A 196 -8.49 5.77 22.58
CA MET A 196 -7.55 4.97 23.37
C MET A 196 -7.59 5.47 24.82
N LEU A 197 -7.65 4.52 25.74
CA LEU A 197 -7.66 4.78 27.16
C LEU A 197 -6.40 4.19 27.80
N THR A 198 -5.70 4.97 28.63
CA THR A 198 -4.52 4.50 29.38
C THR A 198 -4.56 4.95 30.84
N ASN A 199 -3.65 4.42 31.65
CA ASN A 199 -3.33 5.02 32.94
C ASN A 199 -2.50 6.32 32.73
N PRO A 200 -2.40 7.21 33.74
CA PRO A 200 -1.54 8.39 33.65
C PRO A 200 -0.06 8.08 33.35
N VAL A 201 0.45 6.96 33.86
CA VAL A 201 1.78 6.44 33.52
C VAL A 201 1.59 5.36 32.45
N HIS A 202 2.13 5.59 31.25
CA HIS A 202 1.92 4.73 30.10
C HIS A 202 3.05 4.83 29.06
N ILE A 203 3.09 3.90 28.10
CA ILE A 203 3.92 4.00 26.91
C ILE A 203 3.33 5.10 26.02
N SER A 204 4.14 6.03 25.58
CA SER A 204 3.70 7.24 24.86
C SER A 204 2.91 6.91 23.59
N LEU A 205 1.80 7.63 23.41
CA LEU A 205 0.95 7.60 22.21
C LEU A 205 1.17 8.83 21.32
N THR A 206 1.76 9.89 21.88
CA THR A 206 1.89 11.20 21.21
C THR A 206 3.25 11.44 20.56
N ASP A 207 4.15 10.47 20.60
CA ASP A 207 5.41 10.52 19.86
C ASP A 207 5.16 10.20 18.38
N TYR A 208 4.70 11.18 17.60
CA TYR A 208 4.32 11.04 16.19
C TYR A 208 3.34 9.88 15.92
N ALA A 209 2.43 9.60 16.84
CA ALA A 209 1.51 8.47 16.79
C ALA A 209 2.19 7.09 16.61
N SER A 210 3.47 6.99 16.98
CA SER A 210 4.24 5.75 16.97
C SER A 210 3.76 4.78 18.08
N PRO A 211 4.18 3.51 18.06
CA PRO A 211 3.88 2.58 19.15
C PRO A 211 4.59 2.93 20.49
N GLY A 212 5.47 3.94 20.51
CA GLY A 212 6.26 4.31 21.67
C GLY A 212 7.33 3.27 22.05
N ILE A 213 7.53 2.26 21.22
CA ILE A 213 8.54 1.20 21.36
C ILE A 213 9.30 1.09 20.05
N PHE A 214 10.62 1.10 20.13
CA PHE A 214 11.51 0.97 18.97
C PHE A 214 12.47 -0.18 19.19
N ILE A 215 12.45 -1.16 18.27
CA ILE A 215 13.27 -2.38 18.32
C ILE A 215 14.37 -2.27 17.28
N THR A 216 15.53 -1.81 17.71
CA THR A 216 16.70 -1.66 16.84
C THR A 216 17.49 -2.95 16.76
N GLN A 217 17.63 -3.51 15.58
CA GLN A 217 18.47 -4.68 15.30
C GLN A 217 19.90 -4.23 15.07
N LYS A 218 20.72 -4.19 16.14
CA LYS A 218 22.11 -3.69 16.10
C LYS A 218 23.01 -4.58 15.24
N LYS A 219 22.84 -5.90 15.39
CA LYS A 219 23.54 -6.92 14.60
C LYS A 219 22.72 -8.19 14.59
N VAL A 220 22.49 -8.73 13.41
CA VAL A 220 21.79 -10.01 13.22
C VAL A 220 22.66 -10.93 12.37
N THR A 221 22.76 -12.17 12.78
CA THR A 221 23.41 -13.29 12.07
C THR A 221 22.60 -14.55 12.28
N ASP A 222 22.99 -15.64 11.65
CA ASP A 222 22.43 -16.97 11.89
C ASP A 222 22.68 -17.51 13.33
N LYS A 223 23.68 -16.95 14.04
CA LYS A 223 24.09 -17.42 15.38
C LYS A 223 23.53 -16.56 16.50
N PHE A 224 23.32 -15.28 16.26
CA PHE A 224 22.80 -14.37 17.28
C PHE A 224 22.17 -13.12 16.67
N ALA A 225 21.28 -12.50 17.44
CA ALA A 225 20.72 -11.18 17.18
C ALA A 225 20.86 -10.28 18.42
N ASP A 226 21.59 -9.17 18.26
CA ASP A 226 21.74 -8.14 19.27
C ASP A 226 20.72 -7.05 19.05
N LEU A 227 19.85 -6.81 20.03
CA LEU A 227 18.75 -5.90 19.97
C LEU A 227 18.90 -4.79 21.03
N ARG A 228 18.48 -3.57 20.65
CA ARG A 228 18.16 -2.52 21.59
C ARG A 228 16.65 -2.24 21.50
N LEU A 229 15.99 -2.22 22.65
CA LEU A 229 14.61 -1.81 22.80
C LEU A 229 14.58 -0.46 23.49
N THR A 230 14.03 0.55 22.83
CA THR A 230 13.80 1.89 23.40
C THR A 230 12.32 2.03 23.65
N THR A 231 11.91 2.21 24.90
CA THR A 231 10.52 2.48 25.29
C THR A 231 10.38 3.95 25.68
N ILE A 232 9.46 4.67 25.05
CA ILE A 232 9.12 6.03 25.41
C ILE A 232 7.95 6.00 26.38
N LEU A 233 8.19 6.48 27.59
CA LEU A 233 7.17 6.56 28.66
C LEU A 233 6.61 7.98 28.75
N SER A 234 5.35 8.10 29.08
CA SER A 234 4.69 9.35 29.48
C SER A 234 4.16 9.22 30.91
N ASN A 235 4.18 10.33 31.64
CA ASN A 235 3.56 10.45 32.95
C ASN A 235 2.73 11.73 33.00
N ASP A 236 1.41 11.58 32.82
CA ASP A 236 0.46 12.68 32.88
C ASP A 236 -0.09 12.93 34.30
N SER A 237 0.50 12.31 35.30
CA SER A 237 0.14 12.54 36.72
C SER A 237 0.90 13.73 37.33
N ARG A 238 0.44 14.20 38.49
CA ARG A 238 1.03 15.32 39.23
C ARG A 238 2.31 14.97 40.00
N SER A 239 2.63 13.69 40.12
CA SER A 239 3.78 13.18 40.86
C SER A 239 4.73 12.37 40.00
N ALA A 240 5.99 12.31 40.37
CA ALA A 240 6.95 11.42 39.73
C ALA A 240 6.56 9.96 40.01
N ALA A 241 6.75 9.09 39.04
CA ALA A 241 6.49 7.68 39.10
C ALA A 241 7.76 6.85 39.00
N ASP A 242 8.01 5.97 39.95
CA ASP A 242 9.04 4.95 39.84
C ASP A 242 8.44 3.75 39.08
N VAL A 243 9.03 3.38 37.96
CA VAL A 243 8.49 2.35 37.05
C VAL A 243 9.49 1.24 36.80
N VAL A 244 8.96 0.06 36.55
CA VAL A 244 9.70 -1.09 36.04
C VAL A 244 9.18 -1.40 34.65
N VAL A 245 10.07 -1.38 33.66
CA VAL A 245 9.79 -1.78 32.28
C VAL A 245 10.29 -3.20 32.08
N LYS A 246 9.40 -4.12 31.76
CA LYS A 246 9.71 -5.51 31.40
C LYS A 246 9.46 -5.74 29.94
N SER A 247 10.47 -6.23 29.23
CA SER A 247 10.38 -6.55 27.81
C SER A 247 10.68 -8.03 27.60
N ALA A 248 9.74 -8.75 27.01
CA ALA A 248 9.86 -10.17 26.74
C ALA A 248 9.65 -10.46 25.25
N VAL A 249 10.51 -11.33 24.70
CA VAL A 249 10.39 -11.84 23.33
C VAL A 249 9.79 -13.23 23.40
N TYR A 250 8.71 -13.44 22.65
CA TYR A 250 8.03 -14.72 22.53
C TYR A 250 8.22 -15.28 21.12
N ASP A 251 8.35 -16.59 21.02
CA ASP A 251 8.30 -17.30 19.74
C ASP A 251 6.86 -17.41 19.20
N SER A 252 6.70 -18.04 18.04
CA SER A 252 5.39 -18.25 17.42
C SER A 252 4.46 -19.18 18.18
N GLU A 253 4.99 -19.99 19.10
CA GLU A 253 4.24 -20.94 19.93
C GLU A 253 3.87 -20.31 21.30
N GLY A 254 4.38 -19.11 21.58
CA GLY A 254 4.15 -18.38 22.84
C GLY A 254 5.16 -18.71 23.94
N GLY A 255 6.25 -19.41 23.60
CA GLY A 255 7.38 -19.65 24.50
C GLY A 255 8.22 -18.38 24.70
N VAL A 256 8.68 -18.13 25.96
CA VAL A 256 9.56 -17.00 26.25
C VAL A 256 10.97 -17.31 25.77
N VAL A 257 11.47 -16.56 24.78
CA VAL A 257 12.82 -16.68 24.23
C VAL A 257 13.82 -15.87 25.04
N LYS A 258 13.45 -14.65 25.42
CA LYS A 258 14.29 -13.73 26.19
C LYS A 258 13.43 -12.73 26.96
N GLU A 259 13.88 -12.37 28.17
CA GLU A 259 13.29 -11.33 28.98
C GLU A 259 14.38 -10.42 29.56
N VAL A 260 14.08 -9.14 29.66
CA VAL A 260 14.92 -8.12 30.32
C VAL A 260 14.03 -7.14 31.10
N GLU A 261 14.61 -6.54 32.13
CA GLU A 261 13.94 -5.58 33.00
C GLU A 261 14.83 -4.33 33.17
N ALA A 262 14.21 -3.16 33.21
CA ALA A 262 14.86 -1.92 33.56
C ALA A 262 13.99 -1.08 34.51
N ARG A 263 14.63 -0.33 35.40
CA ARG A 263 13.96 0.61 36.31
C ARG A 263 14.20 2.04 35.87
N SER A 264 13.20 2.88 35.99
CA SER A 264 13.29 4.28 35.62
C SER A 264 12.39 5.12 36.53
N LYS A 265 12.67 6.40 36.58
CA LYS A 265 11.84 7.40 37.22
C LYS A 265 11.35 8.38 36.17
N VAL A 266 10.01 8.53 36.07
CA VAL A 266 9.38 9.45 35.10
C VAL A 266 8.80 10.62 35.89
N GLY A 267 9.29 11.83 35.60
CA GLY A 267 8.80 13.06 36.26
C GLY A 267 7.33 13.36 35.91
N PRO A 268 6.67 14.25 36.64
CA PRO A 268 5.29 14.65 36.40
C PRO A 268 5.20 15.45 35.07
N TYR A 269 4.20 15.16 34.27
CA TYR A 269 3.92 15.82 32.96
C TYR A 269 5.08 15.80 31.95
N VAL A 270 5.95 14.80 32.04
CA VAL A 270 7.07 14.63 31.11
C VAL A 270 7.17 13.19 30.63
N GLY A 271 7.88 13.02 29.51
CA GLY A 271 8.28 11.71 29.01
C GLY A 271 9.69 11.33 29.43
N ASN A 272 9.99 10.03 29.39
CA ASN A 272 11.34 9.50 29.55
C ASN A 272 11.59 8.35 28.58
N LYS A 273 12.85 8.15 28.18
CA LYS A 273 13.28 7.00 27.37
C LYS A 273 13.92 5.95 28.28
N VAL A 274 13.54 4.70 28.06
CA VAL A 274 14.12 3.55 28.76
C VAL A 274 14.72 2.62 27.70
N ASP A 275 16.05 2.50 27.73
CA ASP A 275 16.77 1.60 26.83
C ASP A 275 17.06 0.27 27.54
N GLN A 276 16.86 -0.82 26.80
CA GLN A 276 17.16 -2.19 27.22
C GLN A 276 17.92 -2.89 26.10
N GLU A 277 18.89 -3.73 26.46
CA GLU A 277 19.64 -4.51 25.48
C GLU A 277 19.43 -6.00 25.73
N MET A 278 19.34 -6.78 24.66
CA MET A 278 19.24 -8.23 24.75
C MET A 278 19.88 -8.91 23.55
N THR A 279 20.33 -10.13 23.76
CA THR A 279 20.83 -11.01 22.69
C THR A 279 19.98 -12.27 22.62
N ILE A 280 19.50 -12.59 21.42
CA ILE A 280 18.84 -13.86 21.09
C ILE A 280 19.86 -14.76 20.42
N LYS A 281 20.07 -15.98 20.96
CA LYS A 281 21.01 -16.96 20.40
C LYS A 281 20.28 -17.87 19.41
N ASN A 282 20.94 -18.22 18.29
CA ASN A 282 20.40 -19.06 17.21
C ASN A 282 18.97 -18.62 16.80
N PRO A 283 18.82 -17.37 16.34
CA PRO A 283 17.52 -16.84 16.04
C PRO A 283 16.90 -17.53 14.81
N HIS A 284 15.57 -17.71 14.82
CA HIS A 284 14.84 -18.03 13.61
C HIS A 284 14.67 -16.72 12.82
N LEU A 285 15.20 -16.68 11.62
CA LEU A 285 15.24 -15.45 10.82
C LEU A 285 13.95 -15.28 10.00
N TRP A 286 13.51 -14.03 9.85
CA TRP A 286 12.50 -13.67 8.88
C TRP A 286 13.12 -13.71 7.48
N ASN A 287 12.73 -14.67 6.66
CA ASN A 287 13.35 -14.95 5.37
C ASN A 287 12.43 -14.65 4.18
N GLY A 288 11.75 -13.50 4.23
CA GLY A 288 10.82 -13.10 3.19
C GLY A 288 9.74 -14.14 2.96
N ARG A 289 9.31 -14.35 1.72
CA ARG A 289 8.27 -15.33 1.36
C ARG A 289 8.62 -16.79 1.63
N ILE A 290 9.91 -17.09 1.76
CA ILE A 290 10.37 -18.47 1.99
C ILE A 290 9.98 -18.93 3.40
N ASP A 291 10.18 -18.05 4.39
CA ASP A 291 9.87 -18.32 5.79
C ASP A 291 9.70 -17.00 6.56
N PRO A 292 8.47 -16.43 6.59
CA PRO A 292 8.18 -15.15 7.21
C PRO A 292 8.02 -15.25 8.74
N TYR A 293 9.01 -15.85 9.42
CA TYR A 293 8.93 -16.12 10.84
C TYR A 293 8.89 -14.81 11.68
N LEU A 294 7.94 -14.74 12.58
CA LEU A 294 7.75 -13.58 13.45
C LEU A 294 7.81 -14.01 14.93
N TYR A 295 8.67 -13.34 15.68
CA TYR A 295 8.57 -13.23 17.12
C TYR A 295 7.57 -12.14 17.49
N LYS A 296 7.13 -12.17 18.75
CA LYS A 296 6.34 -11.12 19.37
C LYS A 296 7.13 -10.51 20.52
N VAL A 297 7.27 -9.19 20.53
CA VAL A 297 7.83 -8.44 21.65
C VAL A 297 6.69 -7.86 22.47
N VAL A 298 6.70 -8.13 23.76
CA VAL A 298 5.74 -7.58 24.73
C VAL A 298 6.48 -6.68 25.71
N VAL A 299 6.09 -5.42 25.76
CA VAL A 299 6.60 -4.45 26.74
C VAL A 299 5.51 -4.17 27.76
N SER A 300 5.83 -4.39 29.04
CA SER A 300 4.93 -4.20 30.17
C SER A 300 5.52 -3.16 31.13
N VAL A 301 4.73 -2.18 31.50
CA VAL A 301 5.12 -1.12 32.45
C VAL A 301 4.41 -1.34 33.78
N TYR A 302 5.19 -1.39 34.85
CA TYR A 302 4.70 -1.52 36.21
C TYR A 302 4.99 -0.28 37.01
N HIS A 303 4.02 0.19 37.80
CA HIS A 303 4.15 1.22 38.78
C HIS A 303 3.52 0.73 40.10
N ASP A 304 4.20 0.89 41.24
CA ASP A 304 3.77 0.34 42.53
C ASP A 304 3.42 -1.17 42.48
N ASN A 305 4.22 -1.94 41.77
CA ASN A 305 4.03 -3.38 41.48
C ASN A 305 2.72 -3.74 40.74
N LYS A 306 2.02 -2.76 40.20
CA LYS A 306 0.82 -2.97 39.35
C LYS A 306 1.15 -2.76 37.89
N LEU A 307 0.66 -3.64 37.04
CA LEU A 307 0.74 -3.45 35.61
C LEU A 307 -0.12 -2.24 35.20
N VAL A 308 0.53 -1.17 34.67
CA VAL A 308 -0.14 0.08 34.32
C VAL A 308 -0.29 0.25 32.80
N ASP A 309 0.58 -0.38 32.01
CA ASP A 309 0.45 -0.40 30.55
C ASP A 309 1.15 -1.61 29.94
N ARG A 310 0.70 -2.03 28.76
CA ARG A 310 1.27 -3.15 28.01
C ARG A 310 1.03 -2.94 26.52
N GLU A 311 2.08 -3.17 25.73
CA GLU A 311 2.03 -3.05 24.28
C GLU A 311 2.77 -4.22 23.61
N GLU A 312 2.28 -4.67 22.46
CA GLU A 312 2.84 -5.78 21.69
C GLU A 312 3.33 -5.30 20.33
N GLN A 313 4.53 -5.72 19.92
CA GLN A 313 5.13 -5.36 18.64
C GLN A 313 5.63 -6.61 17.90
N PRO A 314 5.55 -6.63 16.55
CA PRO A 314 6.15 -7.71 15.75
C PRO A 314 7.68 -7.60 15.79
N LEU A 315 8.36 -8.75 15.65
CA LEU A 315 9.79 -8.80 15.47
C LEU A 315 10.16 -9.91 14.48
N GLY A 316 10.61 -9.53 13.28
CA GLY A 316 11.24 -10.43 12.33
C GLY A 316 12.75 -10.14 12.27
N LEU A 317 13.55 -11.09 12.70
CA LEU A 317 15.01 -10.93 12.73
C LEU A 317 15.59 -11.20 11.35
N ARG A 318 16.31 -10.24 10.78
CA ARG A 318 16.90 -10.35 9.45
C ARG A 318 18.11 -9.43 9.30
N TYR A 319 18.96 -9.77 8.33
CA TYR A 319 19.99 -8.90 7.80
C TYR A 319 20.00 -8.99 6.27
N TYR A 320 20.43 -7.94 5.62
CA TYR A 320 20.41 -7.88 4.15
C TYR A 320 21.45 -6.91 3.63
N ARG A 321 21.73 -7.01 2.35
CA ARG A 321 22.58 -6.06 1.62
C ARG A 321 22.11 -5.92 0.18
N VAL A 322 22.39 -4.77 -0.40
CA VAL A 322 22.28 -4.52 -1.84
C VAL A 322 23.69 -4.48 -2.40
N ASP A 323 23.88 -5.20 -3.49
CA ASP A 323 25.17 -5.33 -4.17
C ASP A 323 25.04 -4.80 -5.61
N PRO A 324 25.90 -3.89 -6.05
CA PRO A 324 25.79 -3.25 -7.37
C PRO A 324 25.85 -4.23 -8.55
N ASP A 325 26.57 -5.34 -8.43
CA ASP A 325 26.80 -6.30 -9.51
C ASP A 325 25.89 -7.53 -9.48
N SER A 326 25.40 -7.89 -8.28
CA SER A 326 24.69 -9.15 -8.06
C SER A 326 23.33 -9.01 -7.39
N GLY A 327 22.87 -7.78 -7.16
CA GLY A 327 21.51 -7.49 -6.72
C GLY A 327 21.32 -7.58 -5.20
N PHE A 328 20.21 -8.15 -4.75
CA PHE A 328 19.82 -8.14 -3.33
C PHE A 328 20.04 -9.50 -2.64
N TYR A 329 20.47 -9.44 -1.38
CA TYR A 329 20.71 -10.59 -0.52
C TYR A 329 19.94 -10.45 0.79
N LEU A 330 19.19 -11.48 1.15
CA LEU A 330 18.48 -11.60 2.43
C LEU A 330 19.10 -12.75 3.23
N ASN A 331 19.50 -12.49 4.47
CA ASN A 331 20.10 -13.49 5.37
C ASN A 331 21.29 -14.24 4.73
N GLY A 332 22.09 -13.50 3.94
CA GLY A 332 23.29 -14.02 3.28
C GLY A 332 23.03 -14.80 1.98
N GLN A 333 21.77 -15.02 1.60
CA GLN A 333 21.41 -15.72 0.36
C GLN A 333 20.92 -14.74 -0.71
N PRO A 334 21.20 -14.97 -2.00
CA PRO A 334 20.58 -14.21 -3.08
C PRO A 334 19.06 -14.29 -2.98
N TYR A 335 18.38 -13.15 -3.08
CA TYR A 335 16.93 -13.07 -2.98
C TYR A 335 16.41 -12.10 -4.05
N LYS A 336 15.62 -12.59 -4.99
CA LYS A 336 15.08 -11.75 -6.06
C LYS A 336 13.96 -10.87 -5.52
N LEU A 337 14.14 -9.56 -5.61
CA LEU A 337 13.11 -8.56 -5.33
C LEU A 337 12.43 -8.17 -6.65
N HIS A 338 11.27 -8.73 -6.89
CA HIS A 338 10.38 -8.37 -7.98
C HIS A 338 8.96 -8.19 -7.45
N GLY A 339 8.24 -7.26 -8.01
CA GLY A 339 6.91 -6.99 -7.49
C GLY A 339 6.20 -5.83 -8.18
N VAL A 340 5.36 -5.18 -7.43
CA VAL A 340 4.40 -4.21 -7.95
C VAL A 340 4.45 -2.91 -7.15
N ALA A 341 4.24 -1.79 -7.84
CA ALA A 341 3.86 -0.55 -7.20
C ALA A 341 2.34 -0.54 -6.94
N LEU A 342 1.92 0.15 -5.90
CA LEU A 342 0.52 0.24 -5.48
C LEU A 342 0.11 1.70 -5.31
N HIS A 343 -1.18 1.99 -5.52
CA HIS A 343 -1.88 3.16 -4.98
C HIS A 343 -3.01 2.72 -4.05
N GLU A 344 -3.29 3.53 -3.01
CA GLU A 344 -4.49 3.35 -2.18
C GLU A 344 -5.68 3.94 -2.93
N ASP A 345 -6.30 3.13 -3.78
CA ASP A 345 -7.46 3.52 -4.56
C ASP A 345 -8.31 2.31 -4.92
N ARG A 346 -9.61 2.51 -5.03
CA ARG A 346 -10.54 1.52 -5.54
C ARG A 346 -11.73 2.19 -6.19
N LYS A 347 -12.25 1.59 -7.26
CA LYS A 347 -13.41 2.07 -7.98
C LYS A 347 -14.58 2.32 -7.04
N ASP A 348 -15.16 3.52 -7.14
CA ASP A 348 -16.31 4.02 -6.38
C ASP A 348 -16.07 4.16 -4.86
N GLU A 349 -14.90 3.79 -4.35
CA GLU A 349 -14.50 3.88 -2.95
C GLU A 349 -13.37 4.89 -2.73
N GLY A 350 -12.57 5.19 -3.77
CA GLY A 350 -11.38 6.03 -3.68
C GLY A 350 -10.42 5.48 -2.63
N ARG A 351 -9.87 6.36 -1.78
CA ARG A 351 -8.94 5.99 -0.70
C ARG A 351 -9.61 5.42 0.55
N ALA A 352 -10.93 5.39 0.62
CA ALA A 352 -11.64 4.86 1.79
C ALA A 352 -11.60 3.33 1.87
N ILE A 353 -10.43 2.75 1.66
CA ILE A 353 -10.16 1.31 1.57
C ILE A 353 -10.22 0.67 2.97
N THR A 354 -10.93 -0.44 3.07
CA THR A 354 -11.08 -1.20 4.32
C THR A 354 -9.97 -2.23 4.53
N ASP A 355 -9.86 -2.78 5.74
CA ASP A 355 -8.93 -3.89 6.01
C ASP A 355 -9.30 -5.17 5.22
N ALA A 356 -10.57 -5.34 4.85
CA ALA A 356 -11.00 -6.46 4.00
C ALA A 356 -10.46 -6.33 2.58
N ASP A 357 -10.47 -5.10 2.05
CA ASP A 357 -9.91 -4.79 0.74
C ASP A 357 -8.39 -4.99 0.73
N ARG A 358 -7.70 -4.53 1.77
CA ARG A 358 -6.25 -4.78 1.93
C ARG A 358 -5.90 -6.27 1.96
N ARG A 359 -6.73 -7.09 2.60
CA ARG A 359 -6.55 -8.54 2.57
C ARG A 359 -6.80 -9.13 1.18
N GLN A 360 -7.68 -8.53 0.37
CA GLN A 360 -7.86 -8.93 -1.03
C GLN A 360 -6.64 -8.55 -1.86
N GLU A 361 -6.15 -7.31 -1.75
CA GLU A 361 -4.93 -6.85 -2.40
C GLU A 361 -3.74 -7.77 -2.08
N MET A 362 -3.56 -8.13 -0.81
CA MET A 362 -2.50 -9.05 -0.40
C MET A 362 -2.66 -10.45 -1.04
N ARG A 363 -3.89 -10.96 -1.19
CA ARG A 363 -4.11 -12.23 -1.91
C ARG A 363 -3.66 -12.16 -3.36
N ASP A 364 -3.95 -11.05 -4.06
CA ASP A 364 -3.53 -10.86 -5.44
C ASP A 364 -2.01 -10.71 -5.57
N ILE A 365 -1.36 -10.00 -4.64
CA ILE A 365 0.10 -9.85 -4.54
C ILE A 365 0.78 -11.22 -4.32
N ILE A 366 0.24 -12.05 -3.44
CA ILE A 366 0.74 -13.40 -3.21
C ILE A 366 0.53 -14.29 -4.45
N ALA A 367 -0.65 -14.21 -5.05
CA ALA A 367 -1.05 -15.04 -6.19
C ALA A 367 -0.24 -14.76 -7.46
N ILE A 368 0.20 -13.52 -7.68
CA ILE A 368 1.07 -13.19 -8.81
C ILE A 368 2.52 -13.68 -8.56
N GLY A 369 2.91 -13.91 -7.32
CA GLY A 369 4.26 -14.33 -6.96
C GLY A 369 5.20 -13.19 -6.56
N ALA A 370 4.70 -11.98 -6.32
CA ALA A 370 5.52 -10.84 -5.90
C ALA A 370 6.26 -11.12 -4.58
N THR A 371 7.52 -10.68 -4.50
CA THR A 371 8.37 -10.75 -3.31
C THR A 371 8.52 -9.40 -2.62
N MET A 372 8.16 -8.33 -3.31
CA MET A 372 8.14 -6.98 -2.74
C MET A 372 6.96 -6.15 -3.26
N ILE A 373 6.66 -5.07 -2.54
CA ILE A 373 5.79 -3.99 -3.00
C ILE A 373 6.47 -2.64 -2.76
N ARG A 374 6.19 -1.70 -3.66
CA ARG A 374 6.45 -0.28 -3.46
C ARG A 374 5.12 0.39 -3.12
N MET A 375 5.03 0.93 -1.92
CA MET A 375 3.87 1.70 -1.46
C MET A 375 3.99 3.14 -1.95
N SER A 376 3.54 3.39 -3.16
CA SER A 376 3.65 4.68 -3.83
C SER A 376 2.46 5.57 -3.49
N HIS A 377 2.65 6.83 -3.34
CA HIS A 377 3.85 7.63 -3.11
C HIS A 377 3.78 8.22 -1.72
N TYR A 378 3.30 7.46 -0.74
CA TYR A 378 2.96 7.90 0.61
C TYR A 378 2.84 6.74 1.59
N GLN A 379 2.77 7.06 2.87
CA GLN A 379 2.55 6.08 3.93
C GLN A 379 1.16 5.43 3.81
N TYR A 380 1.11 4.11 3.87
CA TYR A 380 -0.12 3.30 3.82
C TYR A 380 -0.74 3.05 5.20
N GLY A 381 -1.94 2.47 5.22
CA GLY A 381 -2.59 2.02 6.44
C GLY A 381 -1.85 0.84 7.09
N GLN A 382 -1.84 0.78 8.42
CA GLN A 382 -1.06 -0.19 9.21
C GLN A 382 -1.37 -1.66 8.88
N GLU A 383 -2.58 -1.97 8.43
CA GLU A 383 -2.95 -3.34 8.06
C GLU A 383 -2.09 -3.87 6.90
N MET A 384 -1.73 -3.03 5.92
CA MET A 384 -0.90 -3.47 4.80
C MET A 384 0.51 -3.85 5.26
N TYR A 385 1.15 -3.07 6.14
CA TYR A 385 2.45 -3.42 6.71
C TYR A 385 2.39 -4.72 7.51
N ARG A 386 1.35 -4.90 8.33
CA ARG A 386 1.14 -6.12 9.10
C ARG A 386 0.96 -7.35 8.20
N LEU A 387 0.26 -7.21 7.08
CA LEU A 387 0.12 -8.28 6.10
C LEU A 387 1.46 -8.58 5.41
N CYS A 388 2.25 -7.56 5.07
CA CYS A 388 3.59 -7.75 4.51
C CYS A 388 4.52 -8.48 5.47
N ASP A 389 4.51 -8.13 6.75
CA ASP A 389 5.27 -8.86 7.79
C ASP A 389 4.91 -10.34 7.83
N LYS A 390 3.59 -10.62 7.86
CA LYS A 390 3.03 -11.96 7.96
C LYS A 390 3.32 -12.84 6.75
N TYR A 391 3.27 -12.26 5.55
CA TYR A 391 3.43 -13.02 4.31
C TYR A 391 4.82 -12.91 3.68
N GLY A 392 5.73 -12.21 4.34
CA GLY A 392 7.12 -12.12 3.92
C GLY A 392 7.34 -11.23 2.68
N ILE A 393 6.50 -10.22 2.48
CA ILE A 393 6.63 -9.29 1.38
C ILE A 393 7.53 -8.12 1.80
N VAL A 394 8.62 -7.90 1.07
CA VAL A 394 9.50 -6.75 1.30
C VAL A 394 8.80 -5.46 0.91
N VAL A 395 8.99 -4.42 1.71
CA VAL A 395 8.34 -3.11 1.52
C VAL A 395 9.38 -2.01 1.29
N TRP A 396 9.18 -1.25 0.23
CA TRP A 396 9.64 0.11 0.09
C TRP A 396 8.45 1.03 0.37
N THR A 397 8.54 1.87 1.38
CA THR A 397 7.56 2.90 1.73
C THR A 397 8.20 4.28 1.67
N GLU A 398 7.45 5.30 1.27
CA GLU A 398 7.99 6.63 0.98
C GLU A 398 7.10 7.76 1.49
N ILE A 399 7.67 8.96 1.61
CA ILE A 399 6.92 10.18 1.87
C ILE A 399 6.37 10.76 0.56
N PRO A 400 5.30 11.57 0.61
CA PRO A 400 4.67 12.12 -0.59
C PRO A 400 5.43 13.34 -1.17
N LEU A 401 6.74 13.26 -1.23
CA LEU A 401 7.57 14.25 -1.90
C LEU A 401 7.66 13.89 -3.39
N VAL A 402 6.65 14.31 -4.16
CA VAL A 402 6.40 13.89 -5.53
C VAL A 402 6.37 15.10 -6.46
N ASN A 403 6.98 14.97 -7.63
CA ASN A 403 6.98 15.90 -8.78
C ASN A 403 7.59 17.28 -8.48
N GLN A 404 7.24 17.93 -7.38
CA GLN A 404 7.62 19.33 -7.14
C GLN A 404 8.04 19.57 -5.67
N THR A 405 9.01 20.45 -5.50
CA THR A 405 9.40 21.02 -4.21
C THR A 405 9.13 22.53 -4.18
N VAL A 406 9.06 23.09 -2.98
CA VAL A 406 8.90 24.53 -2.77
C VAL A 406 10.01 25.02 -1.83
N ASP A 407 10.68 26.10 -2.18
CA ASP A 407 11.66 26.77 -1.30
C ASP A 407 10.94 27.58 -0.23
N SER A 408 10.41 26.88 0.77
CA SER A 408 9.84 27.49 1.95
C SER A 408 10.17 26.67 3.19
N LYS A 409 10.32 27.38 4.31
CA LYS A 409 10.59 26.76 5.61
C LYS A 409 9.45 25.82 6.00
N SER A 410 8.21 26.24 5.83
CA SER A 410 7.02 25.43 6.18
C SER A 410 6.93 24.14 5.39
N PHE A 411 7.30 24.16 4.09
CA PHE A 411 7.34 22.94 3.25
C PHE A 411 8.41 21.96 3.72
N SER A 412 9.64 22.48 3.99
CA SER A 412 10.73 21.66 4.51
C SER A 412 10.37 21.02 5.85
N GLU A 413 9.81 21.80 6.79
CA GLU A 413 9.38 21.31 8.11
C GLU A 413 8.25 20.26 7.98
N ASN A 414 7.32 20.44 7.04
CA ASN A 414 6.27 19.46 6.80
C ASN A 414 6.82 18.16 6.19
N ALA A 415 7.76 18.22 5.25
CA ALA A 415 8.41 17.04 4.68
C ALA A 415 9.19 16.26 5.78
N GLU A 416 9.90 16.97 6.65
CA GLU A 416 10.61 16.39 7.81
C GLU A 416 9.62 15.73 8.80
N GLN A 417 8.50 16.38 9.09
CA GLN A 417 7.45 15.81 9.93
C GLN A 417 6.91 14.50 9.33
N GLN A 418 6.52 14.51 8.04
CA GLN A 418 5.99 13.32 7.37
C GLN A 418 7.01 12.18 7.32
N LEU A 419 8.29 12.47 7.14
CA LEU A 419 9.36 11.46 7.18
C LEU A 419 9.55 10.88 8.59
N THR A 420 9.50 11.71 9.62
CA THR A 420 9.58 11.28 11.01
C THR A 420 8.39 10.39 11.37
N GLU A 421 7.18 10.76 10.96
CA GLU A 421 5.95 9.97 11.15
C GLU A 421 6.05 8.63 10.43
N LEU A 422 6.48 8.62 9.16
CA LEU A 422 6.66 7.40 8.37
C LEU A 422 7.60 6.43 9.08
N ILE A 423 8.79 6.90 9.49
CA ILE A 423 9.81 6.06 10.12
C ILE A 423 9.34 5.57 11.49
N ARG A 424 8.89 6.48 12.38
CA ARG A 424 8.54 6.10 13.76
C ARG A 424 7.33 5.19 13.84
N GLN A 425 6.32 5.43 13.00
CA GLN A 425 5.10 4.59 12.98
C GLN A 425 5.35 3.20 12.43
N ASN A 426 6.34 3.03 11.53
CA ASN A 426 6.60 1.76 10.86
C ASN A 426 7.95 1.13 11.24
N TYR A 427 8.61 1.64 12.29
CA TYR A 427 9.94 1.23 12.70
C TYR A 427 10.08 -0.27 12.95
N ASN A 428 9.09 -0.88 13.60
CA ASN A 428 9.15 -2.27 14.04
C ASN A 428 8.71 -3.29 12.98
N HIS A 429 8.19 -2.84 11.83
CA HIS A 429 7.79 -3.75 10.75
C HIS A 429 9.01 -4.38 10.08
N PRO A 430 9.21 -5.71 10.19
CA PRO A 430 10.36 -6.38 9.59
C PRO A 430 10.32 -6.37 8.06
N SER A 431 9.15 -6.28 7.46
CA SER A 431 8.97 -6.18 6.01
C SER A 431 9.50 -4.88 5.43
N VAL A 432 9.47 -3.78 6.19
CA VAL A 432 10.00 -2.49 5.74
C VAL A 432 11.52 -2.55 5.73
N LEU A 433 12.12 -2.51 4.54
CA LEU A 433 13.57 -2.56 4.36
C LEU A 433 14.15 -1.24 3.82
N PHE A 434 13.33 -0.38 3.21
CA PHE A 434 13.77 0.84 2.52
C PHE A 434 12.87 2.03 2.86
N TRP A 435 13.50 3.17 3.21
CA TRP A 435 12.83 4.46 3.41
C TRP A 435 12.95 5.32 2.18
N GLY A 436 11.83 5.54 1.47
CA GLY A 436 11.76 6.39 0.29
C GLY A 436 11.72 7.87 0.63
N ILE A 437 12.62 8.65 0.02
CA ILE A 437 12.76 10.08 0.29
C ILE A 437 11.99 10.93 -0.70
N PHE A 438 11.99 10.57 -1.99
CA PHE A 438 11.30 11.32 -3.04
C PHE A 438 10.94 10.47 -4.26
N ASN A 439 10.02 11.00 -5.08
CA ASN A 439 9.70 10.52 -6.42
C ASN A 439 9.68 11.67 -7.42
N GLU A 440 10.52 11.60 -8.48
CA GLU A 440 10.50 12.49 -9.68
C GLU A 440 10.42 13.99 -9.36
N ILE A 441 11.25 14.48 -8.48
CA ILE A 441 11.24 15.87 -8.05
C ILE A 441 12.09 16.77 -8.96
N HIS A 442 11.78 16.80 -10.27
CA HIS A 442 12.47 17.75 -11.13
C HIS A 442 11.79 19.10 -11.14
N ASN A 443 12.47 20.06 -10.62
CA ASN A 443 12.05 21.44 -10.73
C ASN A 443 12.68 22.09 -11.97
N VAL A 444 12.21 21.75 -13.15
CA VAL A 444 12.69 22.40 -14.41
C VAL A 444 12.61 23.94 -14.32
N ARG A 445 11.76 24.46 -13.46
CA ARG A 445 11.57 25.90 -13.21
C ARG A 445 11.35 26.24 -11.73
N GLY A 446 11.74 25.35 -10.82
CA GLY A 446 11.60 25.50 -9.37
C GLY A 446 12.95 25.64 -8.65
N PRO A 447 12.93 25.64 -7.30
CA PRO A 447 14.14 25.62 -6.53
C PRO A 447 14.92 24.31 -6.68
N ASP A 448 16.24 24.36 -6.51
CA ASP A 448 17.08 23.16 -6.46
C ASP A 448 16.61 22.24 -5.31
N PRO A 449 16.17 20.99 -5.57
CA PRO A 449 15.69 20.08 -4.54
C PRO A 449 16.84 19.46 -3.70
N LEU A 450 18.07 19.53 -4.18
CA LEU A 450 19.23 18.85 -3.57
C LEU A 450 19.45 19.18 -2.08
N PRO A 451 19.34 20.44 -1.60
CA PRO A 451 19.47 20.76 -0.19
C PRO A 451 18.41 20.07 0.69
N LEU A 452 17.15 20.04 0.23
CA LEU A 452 16.07 19.38 0.94
C LEU A 452 16.28 17.86 0.99
N VAL A 453 16.64 17.25 -0.14
CA VAL A 453 16.90 15.81 -0.23
C VAL A 453 18.02 15.38 0.70
N ARG A 454 19.13 16.15 0.78
CA ARG A 454 20.22 15.89 1.73
C ARG A 454 19.73 15.95 3.17
N LYS A 455 18.98 17.00 3.52
CA LYS A 455 18.43 17.18 4.87
C LYS A 455 17.51 16.02 5.27
N LEU A 456 16.63 15.57 4.38
CA LEU A 456 15.75 14.44 4.61
C LEU A 456 16.51 13.12 4.73
N ASN A 457 17.54 12.92 3.91
CA ASN A 457 18.39 11.74 4.01
C ASN A 457 19.14 11.68 5.37
N GLU A 458 19.69 12.81 5.83
CA GLU A 458 20.33 12.92 7.15
C GLU A 458 19.33 12.65 8.28
N LEU A 459 18.10 13.18 8.16
CA LEU A 459 17.02 12.94 9.12
C LEU A 459 16.65 11.45 9.16
N ALA A 460 16.49 10.80 8.01
CA ALA A 460 16.18 9.36 7.96
C ALA A 460 17.27 8.54 8.66
N LYS A 461 18.55 8.84 8.42
CA LYS A 461 19.67 8.16 9.09
C LYS A 461 19.74 8.42 10.60
N LYS A 462 19.30 9.58 11.06
CA LYS A 462 19.18 9.91 12.48
C LYS A 462 18.03 9.14 13.14
N GLU A 463 16.87 9.06 12.49
CA GLU A 463 15.70 8.33 13.01
C GLU A 463 15.90 6.81 12.95
N ASP A 464 16.48 6.30 11.87
CA ASP A 464 16.81 4.87 11.71
C ASP A 464 18.15 4.67 10.99
N PRO A 465 19.25 4.45 11.74
CA PRO A 465 20.56 4.19 11.17
C PRO A 465 20.71 2.79 10.57
N THR A 466 19.72 1.92 10.69
CA THR A 466 19.82 0.49 10.33
C THR A 466 19.30 0.18 8.94
N ARG A 467 18.39 1.00 8.40
CA ARG A 467 17.81 0.81 7.08
C ARG A 467 18.37 1.80 6.06
N PRO A 468 18.58 1.35 4.82
CA PRO A 468 18.97 2.24 3.73
C PRO A 468 17.83 3.17 3.31
N THR A 469 18.21 4.33 2.83
CA THR A 469 17.33 5.25 2.13
C THR A 469 17.32 4.96 0.64
N THR A 470 16.21 5.29 -0.02
CA THR A 470 16.03 5.10 -1.45
C THR A 470 15.24 6.26 -2.06
N SER A 471 15.29 6.38 -3.36
CA SER A 471 14.53 7.36 -4.15
C SER A 471 14.12 6.80 -5.49
N ALA A 472 13.03 7.33 -6.05
CA ALA A 472 12.60 7.03 -7.41
C ALA A 472 12.84 8.24 -8.30
N SER A 473 13.49 8.05 -9.45
CA SER A 473 13.84 9.14 -10.38
C SER A 473 13.65 8.70 -11.83
N ASP A 474 13.18 9.60 -12.66
CA ASP A 474 13.09 9.43 -14.10
C ASP A 474 14.24 10.15 -14.84
N ASP A 475 14.98 11.01 -14.15
CA ASP A 475 16.12 11.77 -14.68
C ASP A 475 17.46 11.29 -14.09
N GLU A 476 18.57 11.81 -14.63
CA GLU A 476 19.94 11.50 -14.22
C GLU A 476 20.61 12.76 -13.63
N ASP A 477 20.20 13.16 -12.45
CA ASP A 477 20.75 14.34 -11.76
C ASP A 477 21.49 14.01 -10.44
N SER A 478 22.02 15.03 -9.78
CA SER A 478 22.81 14.89 -8.57
C SER A 478 22.00 14.39 -7.36
N THR A 479 20.67 14.49 -7.35
CA THR A 479 19.79 13.99 -6.29
C THR A 479 19.81 12.47 -6.19
N ASN A 480 20.05 11.79 -7.33
CA ASN A 480 20.14 10.34 -7.43
C ASN A 480 21.31 9.72 -6.63
N PHE A 481 22.28 10.55 -6.23
CA PHE A 481 23.46 10.09 -5.50
C PHE A 481 23.42 10.42 -4.00
N VAL A 482 22.30 10.94 -3.48
CA VAL A 482 22.13 11.28 -2.06
C VAL A 482 21.68 10.09 -1.23
N THR A 483 20.71 9.31 -1.73
CA THR A 483 20.19 8.11 -1.03
C THR A 483 21.14 6.93 -1.17
N ASP A 484 21.03 5.91 -0.31
CA ASP A 484 21.94 4.74 -0.33
C ASP A 484 21.76 3.90 -1.60
N VAL A 485 20.51 3.69 -2.03
CA VAL A 485 20.15 2.92 -3.24
C VAL A 485 19.19 3.72 -4.10
N LEU A 486 19.04 3.33 -5.37
CA LEU A 486 18.28 4.05 -6.38
C LEU A 486 17.30 3.14 -7.10
N GLY A 487 16.10 3.66 -7.33
CA GLY A 487 15.12 3.16 -8.28
C GLY A 487 14.94 4.13 -9.44
N MET A 488 14.90 3.62 -10.66
CA MET A 488 14.65 4.42 -11.85
C MET A 488 13.24 4.16 -12.38
N ASN A 489 12.53 5.25 -12.70
CA ASN A 489 11.26 5.21 -13.43
C ASN A 489 11.57 5.29 -14.92
N LYS A 490 11.43 4.18 -15.65
CA LYS A 490 11.78 4.13 -17.06
C LYS A 490 10.69 3.49 -17.91
N TYR A 491 10.17 4.27 -18.83
CA TYR A 491 8.99 3.95 -19.64
C TYR A 491 9.35 3.82 -21.14
N PHE A 492 10.46 3.13 -21.44
CA PHE A 492 10.85 2.82 -22.82
C PHE A 492 9.77 1.99 -23.52
N GLY A 493 9.28 2.45 -24.66
CA GLY A 493 8.16 1.85 -25.37
C GLY A 493 6.79 2.34 -24.91
N TRP A 494 6.75 3.25 -23.95
CA TRP A 494 5.51 3.94 -23.58
C TRP A 494 5.64 5.45 -23.86
N TYR A 495 6.39 6.19 -23.06
CA TYR A 495 6.57 7.63 -23.26
C TYR A 495 7.68 7.98 -24.27
N TYR A 496 8.63 7.09 -24.49
CA TYR A 496 9.76 7.31 -25.40
C TYR A 496 10.38 5.98 -25.87
N GLY A 497 11.04 6.00 -27.02
CA GLY A 497 11.79 4.87 -27.58
C GLY A 497 10.96 3.61 -27.78
N SER A 498 11.62 2.47 -27.67
CA SER A 498 11.04 1.13 -27.75
C SER A 498 11.24 0.36 -26.45
N ALA A 499 10.34 -0.54 -26.06
CA ALA A 499 10.52 -1.42 -24.89
C ALA A 499 11.84 -2.22 -24.96
N ARG A 500 12.36 -2.51 -26.16
CA ARG A 500 13.64 -3.19 -26.39
C ARG A 500 14.85 -2.35 -25.97
N ASP A 501 14.72 -1.02 -25.88
CA ASP A 501 15.81 -0.11 -25.51
C ASP A 501 16.10 -0.15 -24.01
N LEU A 502 15.16 -0.65 -23.19
CA LEU A 502 15.31 -0.73 -21.73
C LEU A 502 16.59 -1.48 -21.34
N GLY A 503 16.84 -2.64 -21.95
CA GLY A 503 18.03 -3.43 -21.65
C GLY A 503 19.33 -2.68 -21.94
N THR A 504 19.42 -2.01 -23.09
CA THR A 504 20.59 -1.21 -23.48
C THR A 504 20.82 -0.05 -22.50
N TYR A 505 19.74 0.62 -22.07
CA TYR A 505 19.82 1.67 -21.05
C TYR A 505 20.39 1.16 -19.73
N LEU A 506 19.88 0.04 -19.24
CA LEU A 506 20.33 -0.55 -17.96
C LEU A 506 21.79 -0.97 -18.00
N ASP A 507 22.25 -1.59 -19.09
CA ASP A 507 23.65 -1.98 -19.28
C ASP A 507 24.59 -0.77 -19.34
N LYS A 508 24.16 0.29 -20.05
CA LYS A 508 24.92 1.55 -20.14
C LYS A 508 25.03 2.18 -18.76
N TRP A 509 23.91 2.35 -18.05
CA TRP A 509 23.90 2.98 -16.74
C TRP A 509 24.79 2.24 -15.73
N HIS A 510 24.71 0.90 -15.69
CA HIS A 510 25.55 0.08 -14.82
C HIS A 510 27.04 0.22 -15.15
N SER A 511 27.39 0.27 -16.45
CA SER A 511 28.75 0.49 -16.90
C SER A 511 29.31 1.87 -16.50
N GLU A 512 28.48 2.92 -16.53
CA GLU A 512 28.87 4.28 -16.14
C GLU A 512 28.93 4.47 -14.61
N HIS A 513 28.16 3.69 -13.85
CA HIS A 513 28.06 3.79 -12.39
C HIS A 513 28.27 2.44 -11.68
N PRO A 514 29.41 1.75 -11.84
CA PRO A 514 29.61 0.37 -11.41
C PRO A 514 29.52 0.16 -9.87
N ASN A 515 29.67 1.23 -9.09
CA ASN A 515 29.57 1.17 -7.63
C ASN A 515 28.18 1.59 -7.10
N ARG A 516 27.22 1.83 -7.99
CA ARG A 516 25.89 2.29 -7.62
C ARG A 516 24.84 1.25 -8.01
N ALA A 517 24.19 0.66 -7.02
CA ALA A 517 23.12 -0.29 -7.28
C ALA A 517 21.91 0.40 -7.93
N ILE A 518 21.44 -0.15 -9.05
CA ILE A 518 20.26 0.31 -9.78
C ILE A 518 19.14 -0.71 -9.69
N GLY A 519 17.91 -0.20 -9.49
CA GLY A 519 16.67 -0.96 -9.66
C GLY A 519 15.68 -0.19 -10.51
N LEU A 520 14.57 -0.82 -10.84
CA LEU A 520 13.45 -0.19 -11.55
C LEU A 520 12.28 0.00 -10.59
N SER A 521 12.03 1.24 -10.21
CA SER A 521 10.90 1.61 -9.35
C SER A 521 9.59 1.72 -10.10
N GLU A 522 9.65 2.04 -11.40
CA GLU A 522 8.49 2.06 -12.28
C GLU A 522 8.85 1.70 -13.73
N TYR A 523 8.03 0.85 -14.33
CA TYR A 523 7.92 0.63 -15.77
C TYR A 523 6.52 0.07 -16.06
N GLY A 524 5.89 0.49 -17.15
CA GLY A 524 4.54 0.08 -17.50
C GLY A 524 4.00 0.75 -18.75
N ALA A 525 2.92 0.23 -19.27
CA ALA A 525 2.15 0.79 -20.37
C ALA A 525 0.66 0.76 -20.03
N GLY A 526 -0.12 1.69 -20.57
CA GLY A 526 -1.57 1.67 -20.48
C GLY A 526 -2.18 0.49 -21.24
N GLY A 527 -3.28 -0.04 -20.75
CA GLY A 527 -4.03 -1.10 -21.41
C GLY A 527 -5.43 -1.27 -20.85
N SER A 528 -6.39 -1.52 -21.72
CA SER A 528 -7.79 -1.66 -21.36
C SER A 528 -8.36 -3.00 -21.82
N VAL A 529 -9.03 -3.71 -20.91
CA VAL A 529 -9.78 -4.95 -21.23
C VAL A 529 -10.98 -4.75 -22.16
N TYR A 530 -11.23 -3.52 -22.58
CA TYR A 530 -12.30 -3.15 -23.52
C TYR A 530 -11.76 -2.70 -24.90
N GLN A 531 -10.43 -2.63 -25.05
CA GLN A 531 -9.77 -2.18 -26.27
C GLN A 531 -8.74 -3.21 -26.69
N HIS A 532 -8.89 -3.71 -27.93
CA HIS A 532 -8.14 -4.85 -28.40
C HIS A 532 -7.60 -4.63 -29.82
N GLU A 533 -6.46 -5.24 -30.13
CA GLU A 533 -5.82 -5.25 -31.43
C GLU A 533 -5.15 -6.62 -31.66
N GLU A 534 -5.21 -7.14 -32.91
CA GLU A 534 -4.50 -8.41 -33.23
C GLU A 534 -2.98 -8.22 -33.13
N LEU A 535 -2.31 -9.27 -32.66
CA LEU A 535 -0.83 -9.27 -32.51
C LEU A 535 -0.09 -9.36 -33.86
N PRO A 536 1.05 -8.66 -34.01
CA PRO A 536 1.66 -7.74 -33.05
C PRO A 536 0.90 -6.42 -32.95
N ALA A 537 0.70 -5.95 -31.74
CA ALA A 537 0.00 -4.69 -31.48
C ALA A 537 0.88 -3.47 -31.83
N ASN A 538 0.24 -2.41 -32.30
CA ASN A 538 0.95 -1.16 -32.56
C ASN A 538 1.11 -0.34 -31.28
N GLN A 539 2.23 0.40 -31.17
CA GLN A 539 2.41 1.34 -30.07
C GLN A 539 1.33 2.43 -30.12
N PRO A 540 0.47 2.53 -29.12
CA PRO A 540 -0.58 3.53 -29.10
C PRO A 540 -0.02 4.92 -28.77
N ARG A 541 -0.81 5.95 -29.04
CA ARG A 541 -0.54 7.28 -28.50
C ARG A 541 -0.82 7.29 -27.00
N THR A 542 0.17 7.67 -26.20
CA THR A 542 0.06 7.66 -24.73
C THR A 542 -0.91 8.69 -24.16
N ASP A 543 -1.21 9.74 -24.94
CA ASP A 543 -2.20 10.78 -24.66
C ASP A 543 -3.54 10.55 -25.41
N GLY A 544 -3.66 9.41 -26.08
CA GLY A 544 -4.83 9.04 -26.89
C GLY A 544 -5.88 8.26 -26.08
N PRO A 545 -7.08 8.10 -26.65
CA PRO A 545 -8.17 7.35 -26.01
C PRO A 545 -8.10 5.84 -26.25
N TRP A 546 -7.07 5.34 -26.97
CA TRP A 546 -6.95 3.95 -27.41
C TRP A 546 -5.69 3.31 -26.84
N HIS A 547 -5.87 2.41 -25.85
CA HIS A 547 -4.81 1.64 -25.21
C HIS A 547 -5.15 0.15 -25.24
N PRO A 548 -4.81 -0.59 -26.31
CA PRO A 548 -5.16 -2.01 -26.43
C PRO A 548 -4.39 -2.85 -25.41
N GLU A 549 -5.09 -3.84 -24.82
CA GLU A 549 -4.55 -4.75 -23.81
C GLU A 549 -3.34 -5.52 -24.34
N GLU A 550 -3.35 -5.89 -25.63
CA GLU A 550 -2.30 -6.67 -26.29
C GLU A 550 -0.98 -5.89 -26.36
N TYR A 551 -1.02 -4.56 -26.54
CA TYR A 551 0.19 -3.73 -26.48
C TYR A 551 0.77 -3.70 -25.07
N GLN A 552 -0.05 -3.52 -24.04
CA GLN A 552 0.38 -3.59 -22.64
C GLN A 552 1.07 -4.93 -22.37
N THR A 553 0.48 -6.02 -22.81
CA THR A 553 0.99 -7.37 -22.64
C THR A 553 2.37 -7.54 -23.28
N GLU A 554 2.52 -7.19 -24.57
CA GLU A 554 3.80 -7.26 -25.29
C GLU A 554 4.88 -6.36 -24.64
N PHE A 555 4.50 -5.16 -24.20
CA PHE A 555 5.39 -4.27 -23.46
C PHE A 555 5.97 -4.93 -22.21
N HIS A 556 5.11 -5.56 -21.39
CA HIS A 556 5.54 -6.22 -20.16
C HIS A 556 6.37 -7.49 -20.42
N GLU A 557 6.09 -8.22 -21.50
CA GLU A 557 6.90 -9.36 -21.92
C GLU A 557 8.33 -8.96 -22.25
N ILE A 558 8.50 -7.92 -23.05
CA ILE A 558 9.81 -7.41 -23.44
C ILE A 558 10.55 -6.84 -22.23
N SER A 559 9.88 -6.04 -21.43
CA SER A 559 10.49 -5.38 -20.27
C SER A 559 10.96 -6.38 -19.22
N TRP A 560 10.14 -7.39 -18.89
CA TRP A 560 10.53 -8.39 -17.90
C TRP A 560 11.74 -9.21 -18.36
N LYS A 561 11.79 -9.63 -19.62
CA LYS A 561 12.96 -10.34 -20.17
C LYS A 561 14.24 -9.50 -20.10
N ALA A 562 14.14 -8.20 -20.34
CA ALA A 562 15.26 -7.28 -20.19
C ALA A 562 15.74 -7.19 -18.73
N ILE A 563 14.81 -7.17 -17.77
CA ILE A 563 15.11 -7.10 -16.33
C ILE A 563 15.68 -8.43 -15.82
N GLU A 564 15.01 -9.53 -16.10
CA GLU A 564 15.35 -10.85 -15.58
C GLU A 564 16.75 -11.32 -15.96
N SER A 565 17.19 -10.95 -17.17
CA SER A 565 18.50 -11.30 -17.69
C SER A 565 19.67 -10.50 -17.08
N ARG A 566 19.40 -9.54 -16.15
CA ARG A 566 20.39 -8.64 -15.58
C ARG A 566 20.49 -8.81 -14.06
N PRO A 567 21.41 -9.63 -13.55
CA PRO A 567 21.52 -9.92 -12.12
C PRO A 567 21.89 -8.70 -11.25
N PHE A 568 22.46 -7.66 -11.83
CA PHE A 568 22.80 -6.42 -11.14
C PHE A 568 21.57 -5.55 -10.80
N ILE A 569 20.40 -5.81 -11.40
CA ILE A 569 19.15 -5.13 -11.03
C ILE A 569 18.73 -5.64 -9.66
N TRP A 570 18.87 -4.79 -8.63
CA TRP A 570 18.63 -5.22 -7.27
C TRP A 570 17.14 -5.38 -6.92
N PHE A 571 16.24 -4.68 -7.65
CA PHE A 571 14.78 -4.85 -7.56
C PHE A 571 14.09 -4.34 -8.82
N SER A 572 12.84 -4.76 -9.01
CA SER A 572 11.92 -4.16 -9.96
C SER A 572 10.49 -4.15 -9.43
N THR A 573 9.79 -3.03 -9.62
CA THR A 573 8.35 -2.91 -9.37
C THR A 573 7.67 -2.34 -10.60
N LEU A 574 6.71 -3.11 -11.14
CA LEU A 574 5.94 -2.64 -12.29
C LEU A 574 4.95 -1.53 -11.86
N TRP A 575 4.65 -0.62 -12.76
CA TRP A 575 3.66 0.42 -12.61
C TRP A 575 2.40 0.09 -13.41
N ASN A 576 1.35 -0.36 -12.83
CA ASN A 576 0.98 -0.51 -11.43
C ASN A 576 0.25 -1.85 -11.23
N MET A 577 0.01 -2.29 -10.00
CA MET A 577 -0.79 -3.49 -9.77
C MET A 577 -2.24 -3.31 -10.24
N TYR A 578 -2.84 -2.16 -9.92
CA TYR A 578 -4.22 -1.82 -10.24
C TYR A 578 -4.29 -0.54 -11.04
N ASP A 579 -5.28 -0.41 -11.92
CA ASP A 579 -5.68 0.89 -12.43
C ASP A 579 -6.16 1.74 -11.24
N PHE A 580 -5.91 3.05 -11.27
CA PHE A 580 -6.22 3.92 -10.13
C PHE A 580 -6.68 5.31 -10.56
N ALA A 581 -7.36 6.02 -9.66
CA ALA A 581 -7.86 7.37 -9.88
C ALA A 581 -6.74 8.40 -10.07
N SER A 582 -6.79 9.09 -11.19
CA SER A 582 -5.97 10.25 -11.53
C SER A 582 -6.83 11.22 -12.33
N ASP A 583 -7.62 12.03 -11.65
CA ASP A 583 -8.72 12.81 -12.23
C ASP A 583 -8.29 13.79 -13.34
N SER A 584 -7.01 14.17 -13.34
CA SER A 584 -6.41 15.03 -14.38
C SER A 584 -6.15 14.31 -15.71
N ARG A 585 -6.13 12.98 -15.74
CA ARG A 585 -5.86 12.18 -16.94
C ARG A 585 -7.05 12.15 -17.88
N ARG A 586 -6.76 12.21 -19.20
CA ARG A 586 -7.78 12.25 -20.26
C ARG A 586 -7.59 11.17 -21.32
N GLU A 587 -6.54 10.39 -21.18
CA GLU A 587 -6.18 9.27 -22.06
C GLU A 587 -6.85 7.96 -21.66
N GLY A 588 -6.69 6.94 -22.51
CA GLY A 588 -7.19 5.58 -22.29
C GLY A 588 -8.69 5.44 -22.52
N PHE A 589 -9.23 4.29 -22.15
CA PHE A 589 -10.65 3.96 -22.33
C PHE A 589 -11.57 4.88 -21.52
N ARG A 590 -11.11 5.36 -20.36
CA ARG A 590 -11.90 6.16 -19.44
C ARG A 590 -11.05 7.30 -18.88
N PRO A 591 -11.44 8.58 -19.09
CA PRO A 591 -10.84 9.71 -18.41
C PRO A 591 -10.90 9.56 -16.88
N GLY A 592 -9.97 10.20 -16.17
CA GLY A 592 -9.88 10.18 -14.71
C GLY A 592 -9.17 8.95 -14.14
N ILE A 593 -8.67 8.05 -15.00
CA ILE A 593 -8.02 6.80 -14.58
C ILE A 593 -6.64 6.68 -15.20
N ASN A 594 -5.65 6.31 -14.39
CA ASN A 594 -4.39 5.78 -14.87
C ASN A 594 -4.57 4.28 -15.15
N ASP A 595 -4.53 3.88 -16.41
CA ASP A 595 -4.84 2.53 -16.90
C ASP A 595 -3.62 1.61 -17.04
N LYS A 596 -2.49 1.97 -16.39
CA LYS A 596 -1.26 1.15 -16.39
C LYS A 596 -1.31 -0.03 -15.43
N GLY A 597 -2.39 -0.19 -14.66
CA GLY A 597 -2.61 -1.37 -13.84
C GLY A 597 -2.63 -2.66 -14.68
N ILE A 598 -2.16 -3.76 -14.09
CA ILE A 598 -2.30 -5.11 -14.66
C ILE A 598 -3.57 -5.80 -14.16
N ILE A 599 -4.33 -5.13 -13.31
CA ILE A 599 -5.68 -5.47 -12.86
C ILE A 599 -6.52 -4.19 -12.92
N THR A 600 -7.79 -4.30 -13.27
CA THR A 600 -8.70 -3.15 -13.34
C THR A 600 -8.91 -2.49 -11.97
N GLN A 601 -9.33 -1.21 -11.95
CA GLN A 601 -9.52 -0.41 -10.72
C GLN A 601 -10.50 -1.04 -9.71
N GLY A 602 -11.47 -1.81 -10.17
CA GLY A 602 -12.40 -2.52 -9.28
C GLY A 602 -11.81 -3.77 -8.61
N HIS A 603 -10.58 -4.17 -9.00
CA HIS A 603 -9.84 -5.35 -8.54
C HIS A 603 -10.45 -6.70 -8.96
N GLU A 604 -11.40 -6.71 -9.90
CA GLU A 604 -12.08 -7.93 -10.35
C GLU A 604 -11.48 -8.57 -11.60
N THR A 605 -10.96 -7.78 -12.54
CA THR A 605 -10.48 -8.29 -13.83
C THR A 605 -8.97 -8.19 -13.95
N LYS A 606 -8.31 -9.33 -14.10
CA LYS A 606 -6.88 -9.45 -14.36
C LYS A 606 -6.64 -9.37 -15.86
N LYS A 607 -5.74 -8.47 -16.27
CA LYS A 607 -5.30 -8.32 -17.67
C LYS A 607 -4.27 -9.39 -18.02
N ASP A 608 -3.99 -9.61 -19.30
CA ASP A 608 -3.04 -10.65 -19.74
C ASP A 608 -1.63 -10.43 -19.16
N ALA A 609 -1.19 -9.20 -19.00
CA ALA A 609 0.07 -8.85 -18.36
C ALA A 609 0.19 -9.38 -16.90
N TYR A 610 -0.92 -9.50 -16.15
CA TYR A 610 -0.92 -10.15 -14.84
C TYR A 610 -0.48 -11.62 -14.94
N TYR A 611 -0.99 -12.35 -15.93
CA TYR A 611 -0.68 -13.77 -16.11
C TYR A 611 0.72 -13.99 -16.64
N TRP A 612 1.28 -13.01 -17.40
CA TRP A 612 2.68 -13.01 -17.76
C TRP A 612 3.59 -12.98 -16.53
N TYR A 613 3.35 -12.08 -15.59
CA TYR A 613 4.12 -12.06 -14.35
C TYR A 613 3.86 -13.27 -13.49
N LYS A 614 2.63 -13.74 -13.39
CA LYS A 614 2.29 -14.92 -12.61
C LYS A 614 3.06 -16.15 -13.09
N VAL A 615 3.15 -16.39 -14.38
CA VAL A 615 3.85 -17.57 -14.91
C VAL A 615 5.37 -17.50 -14.67
N ASN A 616 5.93 -16.28 -14.59
CA ASN A 616 7.36 -16.08 -14.34
C ASN A 616 7.72 -16.03 -12.84
N TRP A 617 6.81 -15.60 -11.97
CA TRP A 617 7.09 -15.34 -10.55
C TRP A 617 6.53 -16.40 -9.60
N ASN A 618 5.46 -17.09 -10.00
CA ASN A 618 4.78 -18.07 -9.17
C ASN A 618 4.97 -19.47 -9.75
N PRO A 619 5.55 -20.44 -8.98
CA PRO A 619 5.76 -21.80 -9.46
C PRO A 619 4.48 -22.64 -9.53
N GLU A 620 3.34 -22.14 -9.05
CA GLU A 620 2.08 -22.87 -9.11
C GLU A 620 1.67 -23.15 -10.57
N PRO A 621 1.21 -24.38 -10.88
CA PRO A 621 0.76 -24.75 -12.21
C PRO A 621 -0.32 -23.81 -12.75
N MET A 622 -0.12 -23.30 -13.97
CA MET A 622 -1.13 -22.48 -14.65
C MET A 622 -1.12 -22.69 -16.17
N VAL A 623 -2.29 -22.46 -16.75
CA VAL A 623 -2.51 -22.28 -18.20
C VAL A 623 -3.39 -21.05 -18.37
N HIS A 624 -3.02 -20.16 -19.27
CA HIS A 624 -3.79 -18.94 -19.59
C HIS A 624 -3.72 -18.66 -21.08
N ILE A 625 -4.89 -18.53 -21.72
CA ILE A 625 -5.02 -18.11 -23.11
C ILE A 625 -5.04 -16.59 -23.14
N ASN A 626 -4.11 -15.95 -23.84
CA ASN A 626 -4.07 -14.50 -23.99
C ASN A 626 -5.21 -13.99 -24.89
N SER A 627 -5.52 -12.70 -24.77
CA SER A 627 -6.57 -12.01 -25.54
C SER A 627 -7.95 -12.64 -25.36
N LYS A 628 -8.24 -13.21 -24.18
CA LYS A 628 -9.57 -13.80 -23.92
C LYS A 628 -10.70 -12.78 -23.96
N MET A 629 -10.42 -11.55 -23.56
CA MET A 629 -11.40 -10.48 -23.55
C MET A 629 -11.69 -9.92 -24.94
N PHE A 630 -10.83 -10.17 -25.92
CA PHE A 630 -11.07 -9.88 -27.33
C PHE A 630 -12.06 -10.88 -27.94
N THR A 631 -13.29 -10.86 -27.45
CA THR A 631 -14.29 -11.87 -27.78
C THR A 631 -14.81 -11.84 -29.20
N VAL A 632 -14.75 -10.68 -29.89
CA VAL A 632 -15.14 -10.51 -31.28
C VAL A 632 -13.91 -10.24 -32.12
N ARG A 633 -13.53 -11.19 -32.97
CA ARG A 633 -12.34 -11.12 -33.81
C ARG A 633 -12.64 -10.49 -35.15
N ASP A 634 -11.74 -9.62 -35.60
CA ASP A 634 -11.88 -8.87 -36.84
C ASP A 634 -11.42 -9.68 -38.07
N THR A 635 -10.54 -10.66 -37.85
CA THR A 635 -9.95 -11.49 -38.92
C THR A 635 -10.22 -12.98 -38.69
N PRO A 636 -10.32 -13.78 -39.77
CA PRO A 636 -10.47 -15.23 -39.65
C PRO A 636 -9.19 -15.97 -39.31
N LEU A 637 -8.02 -15.32 -39.49
CA LEU A 637 -6.71 -15.90 -39.19
C LEU A 637 -6.08 -15.13 -38.04
N ILE A 638 -5.89 -15.82 -36.93
CA ILE A 638 -5.35 -15.21 -35.70
C ILE A 638 -4.14 -15.99 -35.18
N THR A 639 -3.35 -15.35 -34.36
CA THR A 639 -2.35 -16.01 -33.51
C THR A 639 -2.96 -16.27 -32.15
N VAL A 640 -2.93 -17.52 -31.69
CA VAL A 640 -3.28 -17.88 -30.31
C VAL A 640 -1.99 -17.99 -29.50
N GLU A 641 -1.89 -17.21 -28.45
CA GLU A 641 -0.80 -17.28 -27.49
C GLU A 641 -1.32 -17.81 -26.16
N VAL A 642 -0.53 -18.67 -25.52
CA VAL A 642 -0.86 -19.26 -24.23
C VAL A 642 0.33 -19.13 -23.30
N TYR A 643 0.08 -18.69 -22.06
CA TYR A 643 1.07 -18.73 -20.98
C TYR A 643 0.93 -19.99 -20.14
N SER A 644 2.04 -20.65 -19.87
CA SER A 644 2.06 -21.79 -18.95
C SER A 644 3.47 -22.07 -18.43
N ASN A 645 3.55 -22.62 -17.22
CA ASN A 645 4.77 -23.23 -16.67
C ASN A 645 4.88 -24.74 -16.95
N ALA A 646 4.00 -25.29 -17.80
CA ALA A 646 4.12 -26.64 -18.33
C ALA A 646 5.21 -26.72 -19.42
N SER A 647 5.82 -27.86 -19.61
CA SER A 647 6.76 -28.11 -20.73
C SER A 647 6.06 -28.20 -22.10
N ASN A 648 4.79 -28.62 -22.12
CA ASN A 648 4.01 -28.77 -23.35
C ASN A 648 2.55 -28.39 -23.11
N ILE A 649 1.96 -27.74 -24.12
CA ILE A 649 0.55 -27.41 -24.20
C ILE A 649 -0.06 -28.00 -25.48
N GLU A 650 -1.26 -28.51 -25.39
CA GLU A 650 -2.09 -28.86 -26.54
C GLU A 650 -3.26 -27.89 -26.67
N LEU A 651 -3.43 -27.33 -27.87
CA LEU A 651 -4.51 -26.39 -28.19
C LEU A 651 -5.62 -27.11 -28.97
N PHE A 652 -6.85 -26.79 -28.64
CA PHE A 652 -8.03 -27.30 -29.34
C PHE A 652 -8.90 -26.13 -29.84
N LEU A 653 -9.40 -26.25 -31.05
CA LEU A 653 -10.42 -25.37 -31.65
C LEU A 653 -11.66 -26.22 -31.95
N ASP A 654 -12.81 -25.86 -31.35
CA ASP A 654 -14.08 -26.60 -31.49
C ASP A 654 -13.91 -28.10 -31.26
N GLY A 655 -13.08 -28.49 -30.29
CA GLY A 655 -12.75 -29.88 -29.95
C GLY A 655 -11.72 -30.54 -30.85
N THR A 656 -11.30 -29.92 -31.95
CA THR A 656 -10.25 -30.44 -32.84
C THR A 656 -8.87 -29.99 -32.35
N SER A 657 -7.94 -30.94 -32.16
CA SER A 657 -6.55 -30.64 -31.77
C SER A 657 -5.81 -29.90 -32.87
N LEU A 658 -5.18 -28.78 -32.50
CA LEU A 658 -4.24 -28.03 -33.33
C LEU A 658 -2.79 -28.43 -33.07
N GLY A 659 -2.58 -29.51 -32.32
CA GLY A 659 -1.30 -30.08 -31.97
C GLY A 659 -0.69 -29.50 -30.70
N LYS A 660 0.42 -30.16 -30.29
CA LYS A 660 1.20 -29.79 -29.10
C LYS A 660 2.34 -28.87 -29.47
N LYS A 661 2.62 -27.93 -28.58
CA LYS A 661 3.79 -27.06 -28.63
C LYS A 661 4.58 -27.18 -27.33
N SER A 662 5.89 -26.94 -27.42
CA SER A 662 6.80 -26.77 -26.28
C SER A 662 7.35 -25.36 -26.25
N SER A 663 7.71 -24.88 -25.08
CA SER A 663 8.35 -23.58 -24.91
C SER A 663 9.36 -23.65 -23.76
N GLU A 664 10.43 -22.85 -23.86
CA GLU A 664 11.42 -22.65 -22.81
C GLU A 664 11.20 -21.33 -22.05
N ASP A 665 10.32 -20.46 -22.58
CA ASP A 665 10.10 -19.10 -22.05
C ASP A 665 8.64 -18.85 -21.61
N HIS A 666 7.90 -19.93 -21.29
CA HIS A 666 6.51 -19.90 -20.83
C HIS A 666 5.47 -19.44 -21.87
N ARG A 667 5.88 -19.15 -23.12
CA ARG A 667 5.01 -18.65 -24.20
C ARG A 667 4.84 -19.73 -25.27
N PHE A 668 3.60 -20.05 -25.59
CA PHE A 668 3.25 -21.07 -26.60
C PHE A 668 2.41 -20.42 -27.71
N PHE A 669 2.82 -20.59 -28.97
CA PHE A 669 2.20 -19.90 -30.11
C PHE A 669 1.60 -20.90 -31.11
N TRP A 670 0.36 -20.70 -31.50
CA TRP A 670 -0.27 -21.28 -32.69
C TRP A 670 -0.60 -20.14 -33.65
N ARG A 671 0.17 -20.05 -34.74
CA ARG A 671 0.00 -19.04 -35.78
C ARG A 671 -1.00 -19.53 -36.81
N ASP A 672 -1.66 -18.60 -37.51
CA ASP A 672 -2.58 -18.86 -38.60
C ASP A 672 -3.76 -19.81 -38.20
N VAL A 673 -4.21 -19.70 -36.97
CA VAL A 673 -5.40 -20.42 -36.49
C VAL A 673 -6.63 -19.85 -37.21
N LYS A 674 -7.29 -20.69 -38.00
CA LYS A 674 -8.45 -20.29 -38.81
C LYS A 674 -9.74 -20.47 -38.01
N LEU A 675 -10.36 -19.35 -37.63
CA LEU A 675 -11.67 -19.33 -36.99
C LEU A 675 -12.80 -19.65 -37.99
N ASN A 676 -13.81 -20.39 -37.54
CA ASN A 676 -15.06 -20.58 -38.23
C ASN A 676 -15.95 -19.35 -38.11
N ALA A 677 -16.81 -19.10 -39.08
CA ALA A 677 -17.84 -18.06 -38.92
C ALA A 677 -18.75 -18.40 -37.73
N GLY A 678 -19.02 -17.44 -36.89
CA GLY A 678 -19.78 -17.62 -35.64
C GLY A 678 -18.88 -17.87 -34.41
N SER A 679 -19.36 -18.62 -33.46
CA SER A 679 -18.66 -18.89 -32.18
C SER A 679 -17.66 -20.04 -32.32
N ASN A 680 -16.46 -19.84 -31.78
CA ASN A 680 -15.36 -20.82 -31.74
C ASN A 680 -14.96 -21.05 -30.31
N SER A 681 -14.94 -22.29 -29.86
CA SER A 681 -14.42 -22.70 -28.55
C SER A 681 -12.91 -22.96 -28.66
N VAL A 682 -12.11 -22.22 -27.89
CA VAL A 682 -10.65 -22.40 -27.81
C VAL A 682 -10.30 -22.93 -26.44
N ARG A 683 -9.58 -24.08 -26.40
CA ARG A 683 -9.16 -24.70 -25.14
C ARG A 683 -7.68 -25.07 -25.21
N ALA A 684 -6.91 -24.62 -24.20
CA ALA A 684 -5.51 -25.00 -24.02
C ALA A 684 -5.38 -25.96 -22.85
N VAL A 685 -4.65 -27.04 -23.02
CA VAL A 685 -4.53 -28.12 -22.02
C VAL A 685 -3.07 -28.46 -21.78
N ALA A 686 -2.68 -28.53 -20.49
CA ALA A 686 -1.38 -28.98 -20.01
C ALA A 686 -1.52 -30.19 -19.09
N LEU A 687 -0.52 -31.06 -19.10
CA LEU A 687 -0.35 -32.11 -18.10
C LEU A 687 0.90 -31.75 -17.24
N ILE A 688 0.70 -31.40 -15.96
CA ILE A 688 1.76 -31.04 -15.02
C ILE A 688 1.67 -32.04 -13.85
N ASP A 689 2.75 -32.75 -13.58
CA ASP A 689 2.83 -33.78 -12.52
C ASP A 689 1.67 -34.81 -12.57
N GLY A 690 1.26 -35.17 -13.78
CA GLY A 690 0.18 -36.15 -14.01
C GLY A 690 -1.23 -35.61 -13.82
N LYS A 691 -1.39 -34.33 -13.51
CA LYS A 691 -2.69 -33.65 -13.37
C LYS A 691 -2.97 -32.74 -14.57
N GLU A 692 -4.19 -32.77 -15.06
CA GLU A 692 -4.63 -31.87 -16.14
C GLU A 692 -4.95 -30.49 -15.61
N TYR A 693 -4.38 -29.47 -16.28
CA TYR A 693 -4.69 -28.05 -16.12
C TYR A 693 -5.15 -27.52 -17.47
N PHE A 694 -6.15 -26.68 -17.48
CA PHE A 694 -6.65 -26.11 -18.72
C PHE A 694 -7.17 -24.70 -18.55
N ASP A 695 -7.26 -24.00 -19.68
CA ASP A 695 -7.98 -22.74 -19.82
C ASP A 695 -8.83 -22.79 -21.08
N GLN A 696 -9.95 -22.06 -21.09
CA GLN A 696 -10.90 -22.06 -22.18
C GLN A 696 -11.56 -20.70 -22.35
N CYS A 697 -11.76 -20.30 -23.62
CA CYS A 697 -12.51 -19.12 -23.98
C CYS A 697 -13.36 -19.34 -25.23
N TRP A 698 -14.18 -18.36 -25.59
CA TRP A 698 -14.98 -18.36 -26.81
C TRP A 698 -14.72 -17.07 -27.58
N TRP A 699 -14.36 -17.23 -28.83
CA TRP A 699 -14.18 -16.13 -29.76
C TRP A 699 -15.19 -16.20 -30.89
N ARG A 700 -15.74 -15.07 -31.26
CA ARG A 700 -16.67 -14.96 -32.36
C ARG A 700 -16.00 -14.29 -33.55
N PHE A 701 -16.13 -14.90 -34.73
CA PHE A 701 -15.66 -14.30 -35.98
C PHE A 701 -16.88 -14.11 -36.93
N GLY A 702 -16.98 -12.89 -37.51
CA GLY A 702 -18.11 -12.51 -38.38
C GLY A 702 -19.40 -12.18 -37.60
N LYS A 703 -20.43 -11.86 -38.36
CA LYS A 703 -21.77 -11.46 -37.82
C LYS A 703 -22.54 -12.60 -37.25
#